data_84beec177ac8b7dd2e9f48773750570c
#
_entry.id   84beec177ac8b7dd2e9f48773750570c
#
_cell.length_a   1.000
_cell.length_b   1.000
_cell.length_c   1.000
_cell.angle_alpha   90.00
_cell.angle_beta   90.00
_cell.angle_gamma   90.00
#
_symmetry.space_group_name_H-M   'P 1'
#
loop_
_entity.id
_entity.type
_entity.pdbx_description
1 polymer ?
#
loop_
_entity_poly.entity_id
_entity_poly.type
_entity_poly.pdbx_seq_one_letter_code
_entity_poly.pdbx_strand_id
1 'polypeptide(L)'
;MEVFSGRPRGPERHPLGGGSRARRASRPDRRSVAGQVLLLQVVIVVLLVVAAVVGMVLQAANDALQQGRRESIVAAQTFASAPGTAEALRSPDPTAVLQPRAEEARKRAGVDFVIVMNTDGIRYTYPYPREIGKKFVGTIEPALKGDTVVEQAGGPPLPAGRGTDVQAVVPVTDSHGAVVGLVSAGITVRNVAALWLPDLSIILGSGVAALALAVAGTTLVSRRLRRQTRGMAPAELAELYRHHAAVLHAVREGLLITDADGRLLMANDEATRLLGLPADVRGRPVRELGLPEPITRLLTSPEAVTDEVCRAGDRLLAVNKRPTYPQAESEGSVVTLRDTTELAAVTGRAEVARERLKLLYEAGVGIGTTLDVERTAQELADVAVPQFADLVTVDLLEAVLRGWEPTAEGWRHLRRAAIGGDRRMIPVYPRGQLVSFSRRTPQMRALQEPRVTLEADLRQAQGWREQDPERAARALERGLRSLVAVPLRARDVTLGVANFYRMAGSAAFESDDLTFAEELAARAAVAIDNARRFTREHAMAVTLQRSLLPRRQPEQDALEVAWRYLPAEAGVGGDWFDVIPLPGARVALVMGDVVGHGLHAAATMGRLRTAVHNFSTLDLPVDEVLGNLDDLVVRMDNEENTDDAREGQEGEGVTGATCLYAVYDPVTEICTMARAGHPQPVVVRPDGTVTCPDVPASAPLGLGGYPFETVELSLPEGSQLVLYTDGLVEDRTHDIDVGMERLRRALGGSGGRTPEQTCQAVMDSLKPSHSSDDIALLTARTRKFPRSDVAVWEVPSDPAVVPSVRARCRERLLEWGLEEAAFATELIISELVTNAIRYGSPPVGVRLLHGRSLVCEVSDGSGTSPRVRRAATTDEGGRGLFLVAQFAQRWGTRYTSHGKVIWTEQFLQDGASAASGLVPVDFLLDQFDEPGL
;
A
#
# COMPACT_ATOMS: atom_id res chain seq x y z
N MET A 1 -10.05 30.97 -46.76
CA MET A 1 -9.80 30.72 -48.23
C MET A 1 -10.49 29.39 -48.46
N GLU A 2 -11.72 29.53 -48.93
CA GLU A 2 -12.22 29.17 -50.26
C GLU A 2 -12.33 27.66 -50.48
N VAL A 3 -13.49 27.10 -50.51
CA VAL A 3 -14.64 27.15 -51.45
C VAL A 3 -14.64 25.94 -52.39
N PHE A 4 -15.71 25.17 -52.37
CA PHE A 4 -16.52 24.60 -53.48
C PHE A 4 -17.33 23.42 -52.93
N SER A 5 -18.62 23.42 -52.71
CA SER A 5 -19.83 23.58 -53.54
C SER A 5 -20.04 22.40 -54.51
N GLY A 6 -21.17 21.76 -54.38
CA GLY A 6 -21.73 20.83 -55.37
C GLY A 6 -23.00 20.11 -54.91
N ARG A 7 -24.19 20.75 -55.10
CA ARG A 7 -25.50 20.06 -55.22
C ARG A 7 -25.78 19.77 -56.71
N PRO A 8 -26.64 18.79 -57.04
CA PRO A 8 -27.91 19.14 -57.71
C PRO A 8 -29.14 18.33 -57.18
N ARG A 9 -30.20 19.06 -56.96
CA ARG A 9 -31.53 19.18 -57.59
C ARG A 9 -32.38 17.93 -57.79
N GLY A 10 -33.56 17.97 -57.17
CA GLY A 10 -34.68 17.06 -57.26
C GLY A 10 -35.57 17.25 -58.51
N PRO A 11 -36.73 16.64 -58.50
CA PRO A 11 -37.95 17.46 -58.69
C PRO A 11 -39.19 17.08 -57.87
N GLU A 12 -39.87 18.13 -57.52
CA GLU A 12 -41.26 18.51 -57.64
C GLU A 12 -42.38 17.73 -56.92
N ARG A 13 -43.09 18.59 -56.31
CA ARG A 13 -44.35 18.68 -55.56
C ARG A 13 -45.57 18.14 -56.25
N HIS A 14 -46.51 17.65 -55.47
CA HIS A 14 -47.85 18.28 -55.34
C HIS A 14 -48.61 17.80 -54.08
N PRO A 15 -49.52 18.57 -53.50
CA PRO A 15 -50.01 18.53 -52.13
C PRO A 15 -51.44 18.02 -51.99
N LEU A 16 -51.83 17.64 -50.77
CA LEU A 16 -53.15 17.73 -50.16
C LEU A 16 -53.07 17.17 -48.74
N GLY A 17 -53.17 17.93 -47.79
CA GLY A 17 -54.39 18.44 -47.19
C GLY A 17 -54.67 17.69 -45.84
N GLY A 18 -54.51 18.42 -44.77
CA GLY A 18 -55.45 18.26 -43.65
C GLY A 18 -55.05 17.48 -42.40
N GLY A 19 -54.86 18.14 -41.32
CA GLY A 19 -55.29 17.65 -40.00
C GLY A 19 -54.19 17.38 -38.96
N SER A 20 -53.68 18.43 -38.36
CA SER A 20 -53.02 18.34 -37.06
C SER A 20 -53.96 17.81 -35.99
N ARG A 21 -53.75 16.58 -35.51
CA ARG A 21 -54.23 16.17 -34.20
C ARG A 21 -53.05 15.91 -33.27
N ALA A 22 -52.81 16.89 -32.39
CA ALA A 22 -51.95 16.75 -31.26
C ALA A 22 -52.36 15.51 -30.44
N ARG A 23 -51.51 14.50 -30.37
CA ARG A 23 -51.68 13.38 -29.41
C ARG A 23 -51.42 13.92 -28.03
N ARG A 24 -52.52 14.25 -27.33
CA ARG A 24 -52.51 14.41 -25.85
C ARG A 24 -51.93 13.12 -25.24
N ALA A 25 -50.84 13.23 -24.51
CA ALA A 25 -50.35 12.18 -23.65
C ALA A 25 -51.49 11.87 -22.63
N SER A 26 -52.08 10.70 -22.73
CA SER A 26 -53.06 10.21 -21.76
C SER A 26 -52.37 9.98 -20.41
N ARG A 27 -52.78 10.73 -19.41
CA ARG A 27 -52.42 10.47 -18.01
C ARG A 27 -52.77 9.01 -17.66
N PRO A 28 -51.90 8.29 -16.94
CA PRO A 28 -52.16 6.92 -16.52
C PRO A 28 -53.37 6.92 -15.56
N ASP A 29 -54.38 6.14 -15.88
CA ASP A 29 -55.58 5.95 -15.08
C ASP A 29 -55.20 5.27 -13.76
N ARG A 30 -55.48 5.91 -12.63
CA ARG A 30 -55.09 5.44 -11.28
C ARG A 30 -55.74 4.10 -10.89
N ARG A 31 -56.60 3.54 -11.70
CA ARG A 31 -57.33 2.27 -11.48
C ARG A 31 -56.70 1.09 -12.23
N SER A 32 -55.63 1.26 -13.02
CA SER A 32 -54.98 0.13 -13.68
C SER A 32 -53.94 -0.50 -12.79
N VAL A 33 -53.76 -1.83 -12.85
CA VAL A 33 -52.73 -2.57 -12.12
C VAL A 33 -51.33 -1.97 -12.34
N ALA A 34 -51.05 -1.48 -13.56
CA ALA A 34 -49.79 -0.79 -13.87
C ALA A 34 -49.63 0.54 -13.10
N GLY A 35 -50.76 1.27 -12.85
CA GLY A 35 -50.72 2.50 -12.04
C GLY A 35 -50.48 2.25 -10.57
N GLN A 36 -50.99 1.14 -10.03
CA GLN A 36 -50.76 0.74 -8.64
C GLN A 36 -49.31 0.27 -8.40
N VAL A 37 -48.74 -0.49 -9.34
CA VAL A 37 -47.32 -0.93 -9.27
C VAL A 37 -46.38 0.28 -9.38
N LEU A 38 -46.64 1.24 -10.26
CA LEU A 38 -45.87 2.46 -10.36
C LEU A 38 -45.89 3.30 -9.08
N LEU A 39 -47.09 3.45 -8.46
CA LEU A 39 -47.25 4.18 -7.21
C LEU A 39 -46.42 3.51 -6.09
N LEU A 40 -46.50 2.17 -5.98
CA LEU A 40 -45.73 1.41 -4.98
C LEU A 40 -44.21 1.59 -5.18
N GLN A 41 -43.72 1.51 -6.42
CA GLN A 41 -42.31 1.74 -6.73
C GLN A 41 -41.83 3.15 -6.37
N VAL A 42 -42.65 4.18 -6.65
CA VAL A 42 -42.34 5.56 -6.25
C VAL A 42 -42.22 5.69 -4.74
N VAL A 43 -43.17 5.11 -3.99
CA VAL A 43 -43.15 5.13 -2.52
C VAL A 43 -41.89 4.45 -1.97
N ILE A 44 -41.52 3.28 -2.51
CA ILE A 44 -40.31 2.54 -2.07
C ILE A 44 -39.04 3.36 -2.32
N VAL A 45 -38.87 3.95 -3.52
CA VAL A 45 -37.71 4.77 -3.85
C VAL A 45 -37.63 5.99 -2.94
N VAL A 46 -38.73 6.67 -2.69
CA VAL A 46 -38.78 7.83 -1.79
C VAL A 46 -38.36 7.43 -0.36
N LEU A 47 -38.89 6.31 0.15
CA LEU A 47 -38.54 5.82 1.49
C LEU A 47 -37.05 5.47 1.60
N LEU A 48 -36.46 4.83 0.57
CA LEU A 48 -35.04 4.49 0.54
C LEU A 48 -34.13 5.74 0.51
N VAL A 49 -34.51 6.75 -0.28
CA VAL A 49 -33.79 8.02 -0.33
C VAL A 49 -33.85 8.75 1.02
N VAL A 50 -35.02 8.80 1.63
CA VAL A 50 -35.18 9.41 2.96
C VAL A 50 -34.36 8.68 4.01
N ALA A 51 -34.37 7.34 4.00
CA ALA A 51 -33.59 6.53 4.94
C ALA A 51 -32.07 6.74 4.76
N ALA A 52 -31.60 6.83 3.52
CA ALA A 52 -30.20 7.09 3.22
C ALA A 52 -29.76 8.48 3.70
N VAL A 53 -30.57 9.51 3.45
CA VAL A 53 -30.28 10.88 3.91
C VAL A 53 -30.27 10.96 5.45
N VAL A 54 -31.25 10.34 6.11
CA VAL A 54 -31.28 10.30 7.58
C VAL A 54 -30.07 9.57 8.15
N GLY A 55 -29.71 8.43 7.57
CA GLY A 55 -28.52 7.68 7.98
C GLY A 55 -27.22 8.49 7.86
N MET A 56 -27.03 9.17 6.75
CA MET A 56 -25.86 10.03 6.51
C MET A 56 -25.80 11.20 7.51
N VAL A 57 -26.92 11.88 7.74
CA VAL A 57 -26.96 13.00 8.70
C VAL A 57 -26.63 12.54 10.12
N LEU A 58 -27.16 11.37 10.52
CA LEU A 58 -26.85 10.81 11.84
C LEU A 58 -25.37 10.41 11.97
N GLN A 59 -24.80 9.84 10.93
CA GLN A 59 -23.38 9.45 10.90
C GLN A 59 -22.49 10.69 10.97
N ALA A 60 -22.69 11.67 10.09
CA ALA A 60 -21.90 12.91 10.09
C ALA A 60 -21.99 13.68 11.42
N ALA A 61 -23.15 13.67 12.06
CA ALA A 61 -23.32 14.28 13.39
C ALA A 61 -22.55 13.53 14.47
N ASN A 62 -22.53 12.20 14.41
CA ASN A 62 -21.78 11.39 15.36
C ASN A 62 -20.26 11.54 15.20
N ASP A 63 -19.78 11.53 13.95
CA ASP A 63 -18.36 11.70 13.66
C ASP A 63 -17.84 13.07 14.10
N ALA A 64 -18.55 14.14 13.80
CA ALA A 64 -18.22 15.49 14.27
C ALA A 64 -18.16 15.60 15.80
N LEU A 65 -19.05 14.91 16.52
CA LEU A 65 -19.04 14.88 17.98
C LEU A 65 -17.86 14.10 18.54
N GLN A 66 -17.49 12.99 17.92
CA GLN A 66 -16.35 12.16 18.33
C GLN A 66 -15.01 12.91 18.11
N GLN A 67 -14.88 13.57 16.97
CA GLN A 67 -13.72 14.40 16.68
C GLN A 67 -13.61 15.55 17.70
N GLY A 68 -14.67 16.32 17.90
CA GLY A 68 -14.67 17.40 18.88
C GLY A 68 -14.33 16.95 20.30
N ARG A 69 -14.73 15.72 20.68
CA ARG A 69 -14.36 15.13 21.99
C ARG A 69 -12.85 14.89 22.09
N ARG A 70 -12.23 14.30 21.06
CA ARG A 70 -10.79 14.01 21.06
C ARG A 70 -9.97 15.30 21.14
N GLU A 71 -10.25 16.25 20.27
CA GLU A 71 -9.55 17.53 20.22
C GLU A 71 -9.69 18.32 21.54
N SER A 72 -10.87 18.33 22.14
CA SER A 72 -11.10 19.01 23.44
C SER A 72 -10.31 18.34 24.58
N ILE A 73 -10.22 16.99 24.61
CA ILE A 73 -9.44 16.27 25.62
C ILE A 73 -7.95 16.60 25.48
N VAL A 74 -7.40 16.45 24.26
CA VAL A 74 -5.98 16.69 23.99
C VAL A 74 -5.60 18.13 24.33
N ALA A 75 -6.37 19.12 23.89
CA ALA A 75 -6.09 20.52 24.20
C ALA A 75 -6.13 20.80 25.70
N ALA A 76 -7.11 20.23 26.43
CA ALA A 76 -7.22 20.45 27.87
C ALA A 76 -6.07 19.77 28.63
N GLN A 77 -5.72 18.54 28.29
CA GLN A 77 -4.63 17.78 28.91
C GLN A 77 -3.26 18.42 28.65
N THR A 78 -2.99 18.80 27.40
CA THR A 78 -1.74 19.47 27.02
C THR A 78 -1.53 20.76 27.81
N PHE A 79 -2.58 21.57 27.96
CA PHE A 79 -2.47 22.80 28.75
C PHE A 79 -2.39 22.54 30.26
N ALA A 80 -3.11 21.55 30.75
CA ALA A 80 -3.09 21.20 32.18
C ALA A 80 -1.72 20.70 32.65
N SER A 81 -1.05 19.91 31.80
CA SER A 81 0.30 19.35 32.05
C SER A 81 1.44 20.28 31.66
N ALA A 82 1.17 21.41 30.99
CA ALA A 82 2.21 22.34 30.57
C ALA A 82 3.02 22.90 31.76
N PRO A 83 4.38 22.94 31.62
CA PRO A 83 5.25 23.43 32.68
C PRO A 83 4.86 24.81 33.17
N GLY A 84 4.77 24.97 34.46
CA GLY A 84 4.43 26.26 35.11
C GLY A 84 2.93 26.56 35.18
N THR A 85 2.02 25.73 34.70
CA THR A 85 0.56 25.95 34.81
C THR A 85 0.09 25.84 36.26
N ALA A 86 0.55 24.84 37.00
CA ALA A 86 0.23 24.67 38.42
C ALA A 86 0.83 25.79 39.30
N GLU A 87 2.01 26.27 38.95
CA GLU A 87 2.66 27.42 39.62
C GLU A 87 1.94 28.74 39.34
N ALA A 88 1.55 28.95 38.10
CA ALA A 88 0.81 30.12 37.68
C ALA A 88 -0.57 30.23 38.35
N LEU A 89 -1.24 29.09 38.62
CA LEU A 89 -2.50 29.05 39.38
C LEU A 89 -2.33 29.50 40.84
N ARG A 90 -1.14 29.36 41.43
CA ARG A 90 -0.80 29.81 42.79
C ARG A 90 -0.21 31.20 42.86
N SER A 91 -0.01 31.88 41.73
CA SER A 91 0.53 33.22 41.66
C SER A 91 -0.46 34.26 42.22
N PRO A 92 0.00 35.42 42.67
CA PRO A 92 -0.88 36.48 43.17
C PRO A 92 -1.88 37.00 42.13
N ASP A 93 -1.54 36.93 40.85
CA ASP A 93 -2.43 37.21 39.72
C ASP A 93 -2.34 36.14 38.67
N PRO A 94 -3.10 35.03 38.84
CA PRO A 94 -3.12 33.92 37.88
C PRO A 94 -3.59 34.34 36.48
N THR A 95 -4.48 35.32 36.40
CA THR A 95 -5.04 35.77 35.13
C THR A 95 -3.98 36.43 34.24
N ALA A 96 -3.12 37.27 34.80
CA ALA A 96 -2.09 37.95 34.04
C ALA A 96 -1.09 36.97 33.39
N VAL A 97 -0.83 35.83 34.05
CA VAL A 97 0.12 34.83 33.58
C VAL A 97 -0.56 33.84 32.63
N LEU A 98 -1.76 33.36 32.99
CA LEU A 98 -2.41 32.26 32.28
C LEU A 98 -3.22 32.71 31.05
N GLN A 99 -3.80 33.91 31.04
CA GLN A 99 -4.63 34.36 29.92
C GLN A 99 -3.88 34.45 28.59
N PRO A 100 -2.64 35.01 28.50
CA PRO A 100 -1.89 35.02 27.24
C PRO A 100 -1.55 33.61 26.76
N ARG A 101 -1.14 32.73 27.67
CA ARG A 101 -0.80 31.30 27.36
C ARG A 101 -2.02 30.51 26.91
N ALA A 102 -3.16 30.68 27.57
CA ALA A 102 -4.40 30.03 27.21
C ALA A 102 -4.90 30.48 25.83
N GLU A 103 -4.73 31.74 25.50
CA GLU A 103 -5.11 32.26 24.19
C GLU A 103 -4.17 31.80 23.06
N GLU A 104 -2.89 31.61 23.36
CA GLU A 104 -1.93 31.04 22.44
C GLU A 104 -2.22 29.55 22.23
N ALA A 105 -2.41 28.76 23.29
CA ALA A 105 -2.78 27.36 23.23
C ALA A 105 -4.10 27.16 22.47
N ARG A 106 -5.10 28.01 22.70
CA ARG A 106 -6.37 27.99 21.98
C ARG A 106 -6.18 28.08 20.45
N LYS A 107 -5.32 29.02 20.01
CA LYS A 107 -5.03 29.22 18.59
C LYS A 107 -4.26 28.09 17.98
N ARG A 108 -3.26 27.55 18.69
CA ARG A 108 -2.47 26.40 18.21
C ARG A 108 -3.28 25.12 18.15
N ALA A 109 -4.07 24.83 19.16
CA ALA A 109 -4.90 23.63 19.23
C ALA A 109 -6.20 23.73 18.40
N GLY A 110 -6.48 24.85 17.75
CA GLY A 110 -7.68 25.03 16.93
C GLY A 110 -9.01 24.97 17.71
N VAL A 111 -8.98 25.03 19.05
CA VAL A 111 -10.18 24.97 19.89
C VAL A 111 -10.82 26.36 20.08
N ASP A 112 -12.12 26.37 20.35
CA ASP A 112 -12.85 27.65 20.51
C ASP A 112 -12.55 28.36 21.84
N PHE A 113 -12.21 27.59 22.86
CA PHE A 113 -11.82 28.16 24.17
C PHE A 113 -10.89 27.22 24.95
N VAL A 114 -10.01 27.85 25.75
CA VAL A 114 -9.22 27.20 26.81
C VAL A 114 -9.46 28.02 28.09
N ILE A 115 -10.06 27.38 29.07
CA ILE A 115 -10.46 28.01 30.36
C ILE A 115 -9.66 27.37 31.46
N VAL A 116 -8.92 28.17 32.18
CA VAL A 116 -8.24 27.79 33.42
C VAL A 116 -9.03 28.33 34.59
N MET A 117 -9.26 27.53 35.62
CA MET A 117 -10.05 27.90 36.77
C MET A 117 -9.48 27.30 38.07
N ASN A 118 -9.85 27.92 39.19
CA ASN A 118 -9.50 27.37 40.50
C ASN A 118 -10.41 26.18 40.87
N THR A 119 -10.17 25.58 42.02
CA THR A 119 -10.97 24.44 42.53
C THR A 119 -12.42 24.79 42.85
N ASP A 120 -12.76 26.10 43.02
CA ASP A 120 -14.14 26.56 43.18
C ASP A 120 -14.85 26.81 41.84
N GLY A 121 -14.13 26.60 40.72
CA GLY A 121 -14.62 26.82 39.36
C GLY A 121 -14.63 28.29 38.94
N ILE A 122 -13.89 29.18 39.58
CA ILE A 122 -13.76 30.57 39.17
C ILE A 122 -12.73 30.66 38.03
N ARG A 123 -13.13 31.22 36.90
CA ARG A 123 -12.33 31.30 35.68
C ARG A 123 -11.21 32.35 35.79
N TYR A 124 -9.99 31.99 35.51
CA TYR A 124 -8.83 32.84 35.34
C TYR A 124 -8.57 33.19 33.88
N THR A 125 -9.00 32.31 32.96
CA THR A 125 -8.87 32.60 31.52
C THR A 125 -10.20 32.36 30.78
N TYR A 126 -10.40 33.12 29.72
CA TYR A 126 -11.53 32.99 28.80
C TYR A 126 -11.28 33.84 27.54
N PRO A 127 -11.72 33.37 26.32
CA PRO A 127 -11.56 34.20 25.12
C PRO A 127 -12.15 35.61 25.19
N TYR A 128 -13.18 35.79 26.01
CA TYR A 128 -13.78 37.12 26.25
C TYR A 128 -13.48 37.59 27.66
N PRO A 129 -12.72 38.67 27.86
CA PRO A 129 -12.27 39.13 29.18
C PRO A 129 -13.39 39.42 30.19
N ARG A 130 -14.61 39.74 29.72
CA ARG A 130 -15.78 40.01 30.59
C ARG A 130 -16.30 38.73 31.30
N GLU A 131 -15.88 37.58 30.93
CA GLU A 131 -16.24 36.29 31.54
C GLU A 131 -15.20 35.78 32.52
N ILE A 132 -14.05 36.39 32.63
CA ILE A 132 -13.04 36.10 33.63
C ILE A 132 -13.57 36.51 35.01
N GLY A 133 -13.28 35.75 36.06
CA GLY A 133 -13.76 35.91 37.40
C GLY A 133 -15.19 35.40 37.65
N LYS A 134 -15.90 34.92 36.64
CA LYS A 134 -17.20 34.27 36.79
C LYS A 134 -17.04 32.76 37.01
N LYS A 135 -18.08 32.16 37.59
CA LYS A 135 -18.13 30.72 37.81
C LYS A 135 -18.26 29.95 36.49
N PHE A 136 -17.53 28.89 36.34
CA PHE A 136 -17.60 27.97 35.18
C PHE A 136 -18.97 27.34 35.08
N VAL A 137 -19.42 27.12 33.86
CA VAL A 137 -20.69 26.47 33.57
C VAL A 137 -20.37 25.10 32.98
N GLY A 138 -20.45 24.08 33.76
CA GLY A 138 -20.16 22.69 33.46
C GLY A 138 -19.86 21.89 34.72
N THR A 139 -19.72 20.61 34.58
CA THR A 139 -19.48 19.65 35.67
C THR A 139 -18.01 19.61 36.02
N ILE A 140 -17.67 19.98 37.26
CA ILE A 140 -16.27 20.02 37.73
C ILE A 140 -15.96 18.95 38.81
N GLU A 141 -16.98 18.38 39.46
CA GLU A 141 -16.82 17.51 40.63
C GLU A 141 -15.94 16.26 40.34
N PRO A 142 -16.07 15.54 39.19
CA PRO A 142 -15.16 14.43 38.91
C PRO A 142 -13.73 14.89 38.62
N ALA A 143 -13.56 16.05 37.96
CA ALA A 143 -12.23 16.60 37.69
C ALA A 143 -11.49 17.03 38.97
N LEU A 144 -12.22 17.46 40.00
CA LEU A 144 -11.64 17.70 41.33
C LEU A 144 -11.16 16.44 42.02
N LYS A 145 -11.67 15.25 41.61
CA LYS A 145 -11.22 13.93 42.12
C LYS A 145 -10.07 13.34 41.30
N GLY A 146 -9.65 14.00 40.22
CA GLY A 146 -8.58 13.59 39.33
C GLY A 146 -9.04 12.98 37.99
N ASP A 147 -10.35 12.88 37.73
CA ASP A 147 -10.87 12.27 36.51
C ASP A 147 -11.03 13.30 35.38
N THR A 148 -10.87 12.90 34.15
CA THR A 148 -11.20 13.73 32.97
C THR A 148 -12.70 13.67 32.68
N VAL A 149 -13.36 14.82 32.63
CA VAL A 149 -14.78 14.93 32.31
C VAL A 149 -14.97 15.46 30.90
N VAL A 150 -15.74 14.75 30.08
CA VAL A 150 -16.15 15.26 28.77
C VAL A 150 -17.65 15.37 28.72
N GLU A 151 -18.14 16.56 28.48
CA GLU A 151 -19.57 16.84 28.44
C GLU A 151 -19.96 17.70 27.25
N GLN A 152 -21.22 17.56 26.87
CA GLN A 152 -21.86 18.45 25.91
C GLN A 152 -22.56 19.57 26.72
N ALA A 153 -21.98 20.72 26.74
CA ALA A 153 -22.53 21.84 27.47
C ALA A 153 -23.22 22.83 26.51
N GLY A 154 -24.39 23.28 26.89
CA GLY A 154 -24.98 24.50 26.32
C GLY A 154 -24.36 25.69 27.02
N GLY A 155 -23.18 26.13 26.56
CA GLY A 155 -22.52 27.30 27.13
C GLY A 155 -23.29 28.62 26.91
N PRO A 156 -22.89 29.73 27.59
CA PRO A 156 -23.45 31.04 27.25
C PRO A 156 -23.18 31.30 25.75
N PRO A 157 -24.16 31.91 25.05
CA PRO A 157 -24.11 32.04 23.59
C PRO A 157 -22.86 32.86 23.22
N LEU A 158 -21.92 32.19 22.54
CA LEU A 158 -20.86 32.87 21.78
C LEU A 158 -21.52 33.75 20.71
N PRO A 159 -20.99 34.95 20.37
CA PRO A 159 -21.62 35.86 19.42
C PRO A 159 -21.92 35.29 18.02
N ALA A 160 -21.51 34.06 17.71
CA ALA A 160 -21.56 33.49 16.39
C ALA A 160 -22.58 32.35 16.21
N GLY A 161 -23.60 32.18 17.07
CA GLY A 161 -24.73 31.30 16.80
C GLY A 161 -24.86 30.09 17.75
N ARG A 162 -26.06 29.46 17.73
CA ARG A 162 -26.39 28.26 18.53
C ARG A 162 -25.66 27.04 17.98
N GLY A 163 -24.58 26.59 18.62
CA GLY A 163 -23.93 25.30 18.39
C GLY A 163 -23.98 24.46 19.68
N THR A 164 -23.70 23.18 19.55
CA THR A 164 -23.48 22.31 20.71
C THR A 164 -22.01 22.33 21.03
N ASP A 165 -21.65 22.82 22.23
CA ASP A 165 -20.27 22.86 22.65
C ASP A 165 -19.88 21.48 23.23
N VAL A 166 -18.79 20.92 22.74
CA VAL A 166 -18.14 19.74 23.33
C VAL A 166 -16.95 20.23 24.10
N GLN A 167 -16.95 20.03 25.41
CA GLN A 167 -15.85 20.48 26.27
C GLN A 167 -15.30 19.30 27.11
N ALA A 168 -13.98 19.36 27.36
CA ALA A 168 -13.29 18.46 28.25
C ALA A 168 -12.78 19.26 29.44
N VAL A 169 -12.97 18.79 30.66
CA VAL A 169 -12.44 19.38 31.91
C VAL A 169 -11.43 18.40 32.50
N VAL A 170 -10.22 18.88 32.72
CA VAL A 170 -9.06 18.10 33.16
C VAL A 170 -8.47 18.75 34.42
N PRO A 171 -8.05 17.96 35.44
CA PRO A 171 -7.39 18.52 36.63
C PRO A 171 -5.97 19.00 36.31
N VAL A 172 -5.55 20.07 36.98
CA VAL A 172 -4.16 20.49 37.08
C VAL A 172 -3.63 20.03 38.42
N THR A 173 -2.64 19.17 38.41
CA THR A 173 -2.03 18.62 39.61
C THR A 173 -0.67 19.27 39.88
N ASP A 174 -0.31 19.39 41.13
CA ASP A 174 1.03 19.80 41.54
C ASP A 174 1.99 18.58 41.63
N SER A 175 3.25 18.85 41.92
CA SER A 175 4.30 17.85 42.11
C SER A 175 4.02 16.78 43.19
N HIS A 176 2.99 16.98 44.00
CA HIS A 176 2.53 16.05 45.05
C HIS A 176 1.23 15.35 44.66
N GLY A 177 0.74 15.55 43.43
CA GLY A 177 -0.49 14.95 42.92
C GLY A 177 -1.78 15.62 43.42
N ALA A 178 -1.71 16.76 44.13
CA ALA A 178 -2.90 17.48 44.60
C ALA A 178 -3.47 18.36 43.47
N VAL A 179 -4.79 18.32 43.24
CA VAL A 179 -5.47 19.17 42.27
C VAL A 179 -5.45 20.63 42.76
N VAL A 180 -4.78 21.51 42.01
CA VAL A 180 -4.63 22.91 42.30
C VAL A 180 -5.53 23.84 41.46
N GLY A 181 -6.14 23.28 40.45
CA GLY A 181 -7.09 23.96 39.58
C GLY A 181 -7.55 23.02 38.46
N LEU A 182 -8.30 23.53 37.51
CA LEU A 182 -8.88 22.78 36.42
C LEU A 182 -8.66 23.53 35.11
N VAL A 183 -8.51 22.76 34.01
CA VAL A 183 -8.49 23.29 32.64
C VAL A 183 -9.67 22.72 31.87
N SER A 184 -10.43 23.58 31.23
CA SER A 184 -11.47 23.19 30.27
C SER A 184 -11.12 23.68 28.88
N ALA A 185 -11.11 22.81 27.88
CA ALA A 185 -11.02 23.21 26.49
C ALA A 185 -12.23 22.66 25.73
N GLY A 186 -12.67 23.37 24.71
CA GLY A 186 -13.83 22.93 23.95
C GLY A 186 -13.94 23.53 22.57
N ILE A 187 -14.73 22.83 21.73
CA ILE A 187 -15.03 23.17 20.35
C ILE A 187 -16.55 23.25 20.17
N THR A 188 -16.99 24.29 19.49
CA THR A 188 -18.38 24.45 19.09
C THR A 188 -18.64 23.76 17.77
N VAL A 189 -19.37 22.67 17.78
CA VAL A 189 -19.74 21.94 16.56
C VAL A 189 -20.72 22.79 15.74
N ARG A 190 -20.20 23.53 14.77
CA ARG A 190 -20.96 24.41 13.86
C ARG A 190 -21.12 23.74 12.51
N ASN A 191 -22.33 23.77 11.97
CA ASN A 191 -22.62 23.42 10.56
C ASN A 191 -22.32 21.99 10.11
N VAL A 192 -22.88 21.01 10.79
CA VAL A 192 -22.98 19.64 10.24
C VAL A 192 -23.59 19.63 8.83
N ALA A 193 -24.41 20.65 8.49
CA ALA A 193 -25.02 20.77 7.17
C ALA A 193 -24.03 21.00 6.02
N ALA A 194 -22.89 21.60 6.24
CA ALA A 194 -21.89 21.86 5.19
C ALA A 194 -21.12 20.60 4.77
N LEU A 195 -21.04 19.60 5.63
CA LEU A 195 -20.29 18.37 5.40
C LEU A 195 -21.02 17.37 4.48
N TRP A 196 -22.34 17.40 4.43
CA TRP A 196 -23.13 16.44 3.64
C TRP A 196 -23.82 17.03 2.40
N LEU A 197 -23.78 18.36 2.20
CA LEU A 197 -24.35 19.03 1.02
C LEU A 197 -23.80 18.54 -0.33
N PRO A 198 -22.51 18.21 -0.49
CA PRO A 198 -21.98 17.66 -1.74
C PRO A 198 -22.56 16.28 -2.06
N ASP A 199 -22.71 15.41 -1.07
CA ASP A 199 -23.17 14.03 -1.25
C ASP A 199 -24.68 13.93 -1.47
N LEU A 200 -25.44 14.93 -1.03
CA LEU A 200 -26.87 15.02 -1.25
C LEU A 200 -27.23 15.04 -2.74
N SER A 201 -26.39 15.69 -3.56
CA SER A 201 -26.58 15.76 -5.01
C SER A 201 -26.46 14.38 -5.67
N ILE A 202 -25.58 13.52 -5.17
CA ILE A 202 -25.35 12.16 -5.66
C ILE A 202 -26.54 11.26 -5.29
N ILE A 203 -27.01 11.35 -4.04
CA ILE A 203 -28.17 10.57 -3.57
C ILE A 203 -29.45 10.98 -4.30
N LEU A 204 -29.69 12.27 -4.47
CA LEU A 204 -30.85 12.74 -5.22
C LEU A 204 -30.74 12.37 -6.71
N GLY A 205 -29.56 12.48 -7.32
CA GLY A 205 -29.33 12.08 -8.70
C GLY A 205 -29.57 10.58 -8.94
N SER A 206 -29.07 9.74 -8.04
CA SER A 206 -29.30 8.29 -8.11
C SER A 206 -30.78 7.91 -7.89
N GLY A 207 -31.46 8.60 -6.98
CA GLY A 207 -32.89 8.44 -6.75
C GLY A 207 -33.76 8.80 -7.98
N VAL A 208 -33.42 9.91 -8.66
CA VAL A 208 -34.08 10.31 -9.92
C VAL A 208 -33.81 9.30 -11.03
N ALA A 209 -32.57 8.81 -11.17
CA ALA A 209 -32.22 7.79 -12.16
C ALA A 209 -32.98 6.47 -11.91
N ALA A 210 -33.05 6.01 -10.67
CA ALA A 210 -33.83 4.81 -10.30
C ALA A 210 -35.31 4.97 -10.61
N LEU A 211 -35.87 6.14 -10.33
CA LEU A 211 -37.27 6.45 -10.65
C LEU A 211 -37.54 6.46 -12.16
N ALA A 212 -36.59 7.04 -12.94
CA ALA A 212 -36.71 7.05 -14.40
C ALA A 212 -36.65 5.63 -14.99
N LEU A 213 -35.78 4.77 -14.47
CA LEU A 213 -35.70 3.37 -14.88
C LEU A 213 -36.95 2.58 -14.49
N ALA A 214 -37.53 2.81 -13.29
CA ALA A 214 -38.77 2.20 -12.87
C ALA A 214 -39.98 2.59 -13.74
N VAL A 215 -40.08 3.87 -14.11
CA VAL A 215 -41.10 4.38 -15.03
C VAL A 215 -40.92 3.79 -16.44
N ALA A 216 -39.69 3.72 -16.94
CA ALA A 216 -39.38 3.12 -18.25
C ALA A 216 -39.74 1.62 -18.27
N GLY A 217 -39.36 0.88 -17.22
CA GLY A 217 -39.66 -0.54 -17.08
C GLY A 217 -41.17 -0.80 -17.02
N THR A 218 -41.91 -0.06 -16.20
CA THR A 218 -43.37 -0.22 -16.05
C THR A 218 -44.13 0.13 -17.33
N THR A 219 -43.68 1.16 -18.09
CA THR A 219 -44.24 1.51 -19.38
C THR A 219 -44.00 0.47 -20.46
N LEU A 220 -42.81 -0.13 -20.46
CA LEU A 220 -42.42 -1.22 -21.38
C LEU A 220 -43.26 -2.49 -21.10
N VAL A 221 -43.36 -2.90 -19.83
CA VAL A 221 -44.17 -4.06 -19.41
C VAL A 221 -45.65 -3.82 -19.72
N SER A 222 -46.19 -2.61 -19.43
CA SER A 222 -47.60 -2.24 -19.75
C SER A 222 -47.87 -2.26 -21.25
N ARG A 223 -46.90 -1.81 -22.08
CA ARG A 223 -47.02 -1.91 -23.56
C ARG A 223 -46.96 -3.35 -24.05
N ARG A 224 -46.19 -4.20 -23.41
CA ARG A 224 -46.08 -5.63 -23.74
C ARG A 224 -47.32 -6.39 -23.35
N LEU A 225 -47.90 -6.13 -22.15
CA LEU A 225 -49.17 -6.74 -21.70
C LEU A 225 -50.38 -6.32 -22.55
N ARG A 226 -50.45 -5.03 -22.94
CA ARG A 226 -51.54 -4.57 -23.87
C ARG A 226 -51.46 -5.16 -25.27
N ARG A 227 -50.28 -5.66 -25.68
CA ARG A 227 -50.08 -6.39 -26.95
C ARG A 227 -50.55 -7.86 -26.84
N GLN A 228 -50.65 -8.41 -25.64
CA GLN A 228 -51.05 -9.82 -25.43
C GLN A 228 -52.52 -10.08 -25.14
N THR A 229 -53.29 -9.05 -24.78
CA THR A 229 -54.74 -9.22 -24.51
C THR A 229 -55.56 -8.41 -25.54
N ARG A 230 -55.91 -9.09 -26.65
CA ARG A 230 -56.91 -8.56 -27.62
C ARG A 230 -58.32 -8.54 -27.03
N GLY A 231 -58.84 -7.35 -26.75
CA GLY A 231 -60.26 -7.21 -26.45
C GLY A 231 -61.10 -7.45 -27.70
N MET A 232 -61.87 -8.51 -27.76
CA MET A 232 -62.78 -8.81 -28.82
C MET A 232 -64.21 -8.43 -28.40
N ALA A 233 -64.91 -7.73 -29.30
CA ALA A 233 -66.38 -7.43 -29.19
C ALA A 233 -67.16 -8.29 -30.16
N PRO A 234 -68.52 -8.52 -29.94
CA PRO A 234 -69.29 -9.60 -30.58
C PRO A 234 -69.60 -9.43 -32.07
N ALA A 235 -69.18 -8.38 -32.76
CA ALA A 235 -69.41 -8.19 -34.19
C ALA A 235 -68.45 -9.02 -35.09
N GLU A 236 -67.50 -9.74 -34.50
CA GLU A 236 -66.46 -10.40 -35.24
C GLU A 236 -66.69 -11.87 -35.63
N LEU A 237 -67.85 -12.44 -35.25
CA LEU A 237 -68.13 -13.87 -35.53
C LEU A 237 -68.51 -14.13 -37.02
N ALA A 238 -68.97 -13.14 -37.78
CA ALA A 238 -69.27 -13.27 -39.21
C ALA A 238 -68.01 -13.03 -40.06
N GLU A 239 -66.98 -12.34 -39.54
CA GLU A 239 -65.70 -12.11 -40.19
C GLU A 239 -64.73 -13.32 -39.95
N LEU A 240 -65.02 -14.11 -38.95
CA LEU A 240 -64.22 -15.28 -38.55
C LEU A 240 -64.20 -16.36 -39.66
N TYR A 241 -65.32 -16.61 -40.39
CA TYR A 241 -65.34 -17.58 -41.49
C TYR A 241 -64.53 -17.14 -42.70
N ARG A 242 -64.51 -15.85 -43.03
CA ARG A 242 -63.66 -15.30 -44.07
C ARG A 242 -62.22 -15.16 -43.61
N HIS A 243 -62.03 -14.95 -42.34
CA HIS A 243 -60.70 -14.90 -41.72
C HIS A 243 -60.03 -16.26 -41.64
N HIS A 244 -60.80 -17.37 -41.44
CA HIS A 244 -60.20 -18.71 -41.37
C HIS A 244 -59.53 -19.14 -42.71
N ALA A 245 -60.14 -18.84 -43.83
CA ALA A 245 -59.51 -19.07 -45.14
C ALA A 245 -58.25 -18.17 -45.36
N ALA A 246 -58.37 -16.89 -45.04
CA ALA A 246 -57.27 -15.94 -45.17
C ALA A 246 -56.15 -16.19 -44.16
N VAL A 247 -56.50 -16.67 -42.92
CA VAL A 247 -55.53 -17.03 -41.89
C VAL A 247 -54.77 -18.28 -42.29
N LEU A 248 -55.41 -19.28 -42.91
CA LEU A 248 -54.68 -20.51 -43.36
C LEU A 248 -53.65 -20.20 -44.50
N HIS A 249 -53.91 -19.17 -45.34
CA HIS A 249 -52.95 -18.70 -46.33
C HIS A 249 -51.98 -17.65 -45.82
N ALA A 250 -52.28 -16.97 -44.70
CA ALA A 250 -51.43 -15.93 -44.12
C ALA A 250 -50.50 -16.43 -43.00
N VAL A 251 -50.67 -17.68 -42.54
CA VAL A 251 -49.82 -18.33 -41.54
C VAL A 251 -48.49 -18.65 -42.13
N ARG A 252 -47.41 -18.10 -41.61
CA ARG A 252 -46.01 -18.37 -42.00
C ARG A 252 -45.51 -19.75 -41.51
N GLU A 253 -46.42 -20.62 -41.12
CA GLU A 253 -46.13 -22.04 -40.81
C GLU A 253 -46.79 -22.93 -41.86
N GLY A 254 -46.04 -23.89 -42.35
CA GLY A 254 -46.62 -24.90 -43.23
C GLY A 254 -47.63 -25.76 -42.46
N LEU A 255 -48.86 -25.86 -43.01
CA LEU A 255 -49.93 -26.65 -42.43
C LEU A 255 -50.26 -27.79 -43.38
N LEU A 256 -50.21 -29.02 -42.89
CA LEU A 256 -50.64 -30.24 -43.58
C LEU A 256 -51.78 -30.92 -42.80
N ILE A 257 -52.81 -31.38 -43.49
CA ILE A 257 -53.84 -32.22 -42.87
C ILE A 257 -53.87 -33.55 -43.65
N THR A 258 -53.76 -34.66 -42.93
CA THR A 258 -53.86 -35.99 -43.50
C THR A 258 -55.08 -36.73 -42.95
N ASP A 259 -55.63 -37.68 -43.75
CA ASP A 259 -56.64 -38.62 -43.30
C ASP A 259 -56.05 -39.81 -42.53
N ALA A 260 -56.92 -40.73 -42.09
CA ALA A 260 -56.49 -41.94 -41.37
C ALA A 260 -55.59 -42.88 -42.20
N ASP A 261 -55.70 -42.83 -43.49
CA ASP A 261 -54.91 -43.64 -44.43
C ASP A 261 -53.57 -42.98 -44.85
N GLY A 262 -53.21 -41.81 -44.25
CA GLY A 262 -52.02 -41.04 -44.56
C GLY A 262 -52.06 -40.32 -45.91
N ARG A 263 -53.24 -39.98 -46.42
CA ARG A 263 -53.46 -39.20 -47.65
C ARG A 263 -53.53 -37.71 -47.28
N LEU A 264 -52.93 -36.83 -48.07
CA LEU A 264 -52.94 -35.44 -47.82
C LEU A 264 -54.27 -34.80 -48.22
N LEU A 265 -55.03 -34.32 -47.24
CA LEU A 265 -56.31 -33.62 -47.43
C LEU A 265 -56.15 -32.14 -47.79
N MET A 266 -55.17 -31.53 -47.14
CA MET A 266 -54.87 -30.11 -47.33
C MET A 266 -53.39 -29.81 -47.07
N ALA A 267 -52.82 -28.97 -47.87
CA ALA A 267 -51.56 -28.25 -47.63
C ALA A 267 -51.78 -26.78 -47.89
N ASN A 268 -51.30 -25.89 -47.01
CA ASN A 268 -51.26 -24.47 -47.29
C ASN A 268 -50.04 -24.07 -48.17
N ASP A 269 -50.04 -22.84 -48.67
CA ASP A 269 -48.98 -22.40 -49.58
C ASP A 269 -47.58 -22.50 -48.93
N GLU A 270 -47.49 -22.25 -47.64
CA GLU A 270 -46.24 -22.34 -46.88
C GLU A 270 -45.72 -23.78 -46.75
N ALA A 271 -46.60 -24.78 -46.49
CA ALA A 271 -46.20 -26.17 -46.48
C ALA A 271 -45.73 -26.64 -47.85
N THR A 272 -46.39 -26.17 -48.90
CA THR A 272 -45.99 -26.46 -50.29
C THR A 272 -44.61 -25.87 -50.60
N ARG A 273 -44.30 -24.65 -50.13
CA ARG A 273 -43.03 -23.96 -50.29
C ARG A 273 -41.89 -24.63 -49.47
N LEU A 274 -42.19 -24.97 -48.24
CA LEU A 274 -41.19 -25.56 -47.32
C LEU A 274 -40.77 -26.95 -47.70
N LEU A 275 -41.69 -27.77 -48.22
CA LEU A 275 -41.46 -29.13 -48.62
C LEU A 275 -41.26 -29.36 -50.10
N GLY A 276 -41.41 -28.35 -50.94
CA GLY A 276 -41.28 -28.42 -52.40
C GLY A 276 -42.36 -29.30 -53.01
N LEU A 277 -43.62 -29.25 -52.48
CA LEU A 277 -44.68 -30.12 -52.92
C LEU A 277 -45.23 -29.66 -54.33
N PRO A 278 -45.65 -30.58 -55.20
CA PRO A 278 -46.30 -30.23 -56.46
C PRO A 278 -47.69 -29.63 -56.21
N ALA A 279 -48.21 -28.82 -57.18
CA ALA A 279 -49.49 -28.09 -57.02
C ALA A 279 -50.72 -29.01 -56.87
N ASP A 280 -50.69 -30.28 -57.31
CA ASP A 280 -51.77 -31.22 -57.21
C ASP A 280 -51.45 -32.39 -56.23
N VAL A 281 -51.47 -32.11 -54.92
CA VAL A 281 -51.10 -33.10 -53.89
C VAL A 281 -52.34 -33.62 -53.12
N ARG A 282 -53.49 -33.04 -53.33
CA ARG A 282 -54.72 -33.39 -52.60
C ARG A 282 -55.17 -34.79 -52.89
N GLY A 283 -55.33 -35.63 -51.85
CA GLY A 283 -55.76 -37.03 -51.91
C GLY A 283 -54.60 -38.02 -52.23
N ARG A 284 -53.36 -37.53 -52.39
CA ARG A 284 -52.19 -38.42 -52.65
C ARG A 284 -51.63 -38.95 -51.33
N PRO A 285 -51.16 -40.23 -51.29
CA PRO A 285 -50.49 -40.74 -50.12
C PRO A 285 -49.17 -39.96 -49.86
N VAL A 286 -48.88 -39.62 -48.60
CA VAL A 286 -47.66 -38.92 -48.16
C VAL A 286 -46.37 -39.57 -48.62
N ARG A 287 -46.35 -40.93 -48.72
CA ARG A 287 -45.18 -41.72 -49.14
C ARG A 287 -44.82 -41.57 -50.63
N GLU A 288 -45.76 -41.12 -51.46
CA GLU A 288 -45.56 -40.89 -52.90
C GLU A 288 -45.15 -39.44 -53.21
N LEU A 289 -45.03 -38.56 -52.19
CA LEU A 289 -44.74 -37.12 -52.40
C LEU A 289 -43.24 -36.79 -52.50
N GLY A 290 -42.34 -37.81 -52.40
CA GLY A 290 -40.88 -37.60 -52.54
C GLY A 290 -40.28 -36.75 -51.43
N LEU A 291 -40.85 -36.77 -50.27
CA LEU A 291 -40.37 -36.01 -49.07
C LEU A 291 -39.13 -36.65 -48.46
N PRO A 292 -38.26 -35.87 -47.79
CA PRO A 292 -37.10 -36.41 -47.04
C PRO A 292 -37.58 -37.49 -46.04
N GLU A 293 -36.81 -38.61 -45.93
CA GLU A 293 -37.13 -39.77 -45.10
C GLU A 293 -37.55 -39.45 -43.66
N PRO A 294 -36.84 -38.52 -42.93
CA PRO A 294 -37.27 -38.17 -41.57
C PRO A 294 -38.68 -37.55 -41.51
N ILE A 295 -39.02 -36.73 -42.50
CA ILE A 295 -40.34 -36.06 -42.59
C ILE A 295 -41.41 -37.07 -43.02
N THR A 296 -41.14 -37.93 -43.97
CA THR A 296 -42.05 -39.00 -44.40
C THR A 296 -42.39 -39.91 -43.23
N ARG A 297 -41.41 -40.32 -42.46
CA ARG A 297 -41.59 -41.14 -41.26
C ARG A 297 -42.50 -40.47 -40.23
N LEU A 298 -42.23 -39.16 -39.88
CA LEU A 298 -43.06 -38.43 -38.94
C LEU A 298 -44.50 -38.26 -39.42
N LEU A 299 -44.71 -37.96 -40.68
CA LEU A 299 -46.04 -37.80 -41.24
C LEU A 299 -46.83 -39.10 -41.26
N THR A 300 -46.20 -40.25 -41.40
CA THR A 300 -46.83 -41.59 -41.48
C THR A 300 -46.87 -42.32 -40.15
N SER A 301 -46.15 -41.92 -39.12
CA SER A 301 -46.21 -42.48 -37.75
C SER A 301 -47.57 -42.22 -37.13
N PRO A 302 -48.14 -43.14 -36.33
CA PRO A 302 -49.37 -42.87 -35.54
C PRO A 302 -49.13 -41.95 -34.34
N GLU A 303 -47.91 -41.66 -33.93
CA GLU A 303 -47.58 -40.93 -32.73
C GLU A 303 -47.75 -39.43 -32.91
N ALA A 304 -48.22 -38.73 -31.85
CA ALA A 304 -48.20 -37.28 -31.77
C ALA A 304 -46.79 -36.81 -31.48
N VAL A 305 -46.34 -35.83 -32.25
CA VAL A 305 -45.01 -35.25 -32.16
C VAL A 305 -45.09 -33.74 -31.85
N THR A 306 -44.23 -33.26 -30.98
CA THR A 306 -44.18 -31.84 -30.60
C THR A 306 -42.75 -31.31 -30.80
N ASP A 307 -42.59 -30.28 -31.62
CA ASP A 307 -41.34 -29.56 -31.91
C ASP A 307 -40.16 -30.43 -32.29
N GLU A 308 -40.41 -31.55 -32.98
CA GLU A 308 -39.30 -32.38 -33.51
C GLU A 308 -38.66 -31.72 -34.68
N VAL A 309 -37.32 -31.48 -34.56
CA VAL A 309 -36.59 -30.77 -35.58
C VAL A 309 -36.03 -31.74 -36.63
N CYS A 310 -36.46 -31.57 -37.88
CA CYS A 310 -36.03 -32.38 -38.99
C CYS A 310 -35.35 -31.55 -40.05
N ARG A 311 -34.37 -32.17 -40.72
CA ARG A 311 -33.70 -31.52 -41.85
C ARG A 311 -34.42 -31.79 -43.17
N ALA A 312 -34.78 -30.71 -43.87
CA ALA A 312 -35.39 -30.80 -45.21
C ALA A 312 -34.51 -30.00 -46.18
N GLY A 313 -33.57 -30.68 -46.88
CA GLY A 313 -32.57 -29.99 -47.67
C GLY A 313 -31.66 -29.10 -46.83
N ASP A 314 -31.58 -27.83 -47.14
CA ASP A 314 -30.82 -26.83 -46.45
C ASP A 314 -31.57 -26.18 -45.26
N ARG A 315 -32.80 -26.63 -44.96
CA ARG A 315 -33.65 -26.06 -43.92
C ARG A 315 -33.81 -27.02 -42.72
N LEU A 316 -33.98 -26.39 -41.55
CA LEU A 316 -34.37 -27.08 -40.34
C LEU A 316 -35.82 -26.76 -40.02
N LEU A 317 -36.71 -27.79 -40.08
CA LEU A 317 -38.14 -27.63 -39.86
C LEU A 317 -38.51 -28.24 -38.49
N ALA A 318 -39.13 -27.44 -37.62
CA ALA A 318 -39.80 -27.98 -36.44
C ALA A 318 -41.17 -28.52 -36.85
N VAL A 319 -41.42 -29.75 -36.54
CA VAL A 319 -42.64 -30.49 -36.95
C VAL A 319 -43.50 -30.78 -35.70
N ASN A 320 -44.73 -30.33 -35.72
CA ASN A 320 -45.74 -30.67 -34.70
C ASN A 320 -46.83 -31.46 -35.38
N LYS A 321 -47.15 -32.63 -34.87
CA LYS A 321 -48.22 -33.52 -35.34
C LYS A 321 -49.19 -33.79 -34.24
N ARG A 322 -50.47 -33.52 -34.49
CA ARG A 322 -51.59 -33.80 -33.56
C ARG A 322 -52.75 -34.44 -34.30
N PRO A 323 -53.49 -35.40 -33.67
CA PRO A 323 -54.70 -35.96 -34.22
C PRO A 323 -55.81 -34.90 -34.33
N THR A 324 -56.69 -35.03 -35.36
CA THR A 324 -57.70 -34.03 -35.71
C THR A 324 -58.91 -34.06 -34.73
N TYR A 325 -59.22 -35.21 -34.17
CA TYR A 325 -60.27 -35.41 -33.15
C TYR A 325 -59.86 -36.52 -32.17
N PRO A 326 -59.78 -36.27 -30.89
CA PRO A 326 -59.31 -37.28 -29.93
C PRO A 326 -60.32 -38.40 -29.57
N GLN A 327 -61.50 -38.40 -30.20
CA GLN A 327 -62.58 -39.33 -29.84
C GLN A 327 -63.30 -39.95 -31.03
N ALA A 328 -62.85 -39.90 -32.28
CA ALA A 328 -63.52 -40.46 -33.45
C ALA A 328 -62.72 -41.66 -34.04
N GLU A 329 -63.37 -42.70 -34.49
CA GLU A 329 -62.82 -43.97 -35.02
C GLU A 329 -62.06 -43.84 -36.36
N SER A 330 -61.93 -42.63 -36.91
CA SER A 330 -61.06 -42.33 -38.08
C SER A 330 -60.21 -41.08 -37.80
N GLU A 331 -58.99 -41.28 -37.33
CA GLU A 331 -58.03 -40.25 -36.96
C GLU A 331 -57.19 -39.78 -38.13
N GLY A 332 -57.54 -38.59 -38.68
CA GLY A 332 -56.59 -37.79 -39.45
C GLY A 332 -55.64 -37.01 -38.60
N SER A 333 -54.57 -36.50 -39.15
CA SER A 333 -53.56 -35.71 -38.44
C SER A 333 -53.44 -34.31 -38.96
N VAL A 334 -53.27 -33.31 -38.07
CA VAL A 334 -52.80 -31.94 -38.42
C VAL A 334 -51.31 -31.84 -38.10
N VAL A 335 -50.55 -31.44 -39.09
CA VAL A 335 -49.15 -31.24 -38.96
C VAL A 335 -48.77 -29.78 -39.25
N THR A 336 -48.06 -29.15 -38.34
CA THR A 336 -47.49 -27.84 -38.61
C THR A 336 -45.97 -27.94 -38.80
N LEU A 337 -45.45 -27.18 -39.73
CA LEU A 337 -44.05 -27.09 -40.11
C LEU A 337 -43.58 -25.66 -39.94
N ARG A 338 -42.60 -25.44 -39.09
CA ARG A 338 -42.00 -24.14 -38.89
C ARG A 338 -40.54 -24.15 -39.30
N ASP A 339 -40.18 -23.20 -40.16
CA ASP A 339 -38.77 -22.98 -40.52
C ASP A 339 -38.02 -22.40 -39.34
N THR A 340 -37.11 -23.14 -38.77
CA THR A 340 -36.30 -22.72 -37.60
C THR A 340 -34.82 -22.52 -37.98
N THR A 341 -34.51 -22.52 -39.27
CA THR A 341 -33.11 -22.40 -39.76
C THR A 341 -32.46 -21.10 -39.30
N GLU A 342 -33.15 -19.97 -39.45
CA GLU A 342 -32.65 -18.67 -39.04
C GLU A 342 -32.61 -18.55 -37.49
N LEU A 343 -33.64 -19.07 -36.80
CA LEU A 343 -33.69 -19.08 -35.35
C LEU A 343 -32.57 -19.94 -34.73
N ALA A 344 -32.31 -21.13 -35.31
CA ALA A 344 -31.21 -22.00 -34.87
C ALA A 344 -29.85 -21.33 -35.08
N ALA A 345 -29.66 -20.66 -36.23
CA ALA A 345 -28.46 -19.90 -36.50
C ALA A 345 -28.26 -18.68 -35.58
N VAL A 346 -29.36 -17.98 -35.25
CA VAL A 346 -29.33 -16.85 -34.31
C VAL A 346 -29.10 -17.35 -32.89
N THR A 347 -29.78 -18.43 -32.49
CA THR A 347 -29.62 -19.03 -31.15
C THR A 347 -28.18 -19.56 -30.97
N GLY A 348 -27.63 -20.25 -31.98
CA GLY A 348 -26.24 -20.70 -31.95
C GLY A 348 -25.23 -19.56 -31.82
N ARG A 349 -25.43 -18.46 -32.59
CA ARG A 349 -24.59 -17.26 -32.48
C ARG A 349 -24.76 -16.54 -31.13
N ALA A 350 -25.97 -16.50 -30.61
CA ALA A 350 -26.24 -15.94 -29.27
C ALA A 350 -25.60 -16.76 -28.14
N GLU A 351 -25.59 -18.10 -28.25
CA GLU A 351 -24.94 -18.97 -27.27
C GLU A 351 -23.41 -18.77 -27.29
N VAL A 352 -22.78 -18.77 -28.46
CA VAL A 352 -21.35 -18.48 -28.62
C VAL A 352 -21.00 -17.09 -28.06
N ALA A 353 -21.83 -16.09 -28.34
CA ALA A 353 -21.62 -14.74 -27.82
C ALA A 353 -21.76 -14.70 -26.28
N ARG A 354 -22.71 -15.46 -25.73
CA ARG A 354 -22.92 -15.57 -24.27
C ARG A 354 -21.73 -16.26 -23.60
N GLU A 355 -21.23 -17.33 -24.17
CA GLU A 355 -20.03 -18.03 -23.66
C GLU A 355 -18.79 -17.15 -23.71
N ARG A 356 -18.60 -16.39 -24.78
CA ARG A 356 -17.51 -15.41 -24.90
C ARG A 356 -17.62 -14.30 -23.85
N LEU A 357 -18.83 -13.75 -23.62
CA LEU A 357 -19.05 -12.74 -22.57
C LEU A 357 -18.79 -13.30 -21.17
N LYS A 358 -19.19 -14.54 -20.92
CA LYS A 358 -18.92 -15.24 -19.66
C LYS A 358 -17.41 -15.37 -19.44
N LEU A 359 -16.68 -15.81 -20.46
CA LEU A 359 -15.23 -15.98 -20.37
C LEU A 359 -14.51 -14.61 -20.19
N LEU A 360 -14.98 -13.52 -20.83
CA LEU A 360 -14.45 -12.19 -20.59
C LEU A 360 -14.70 -11.70 -19.15
N TYR A 361 -15.86 -12.05 -18.59
CA TYR A 361 -16.14 -11.76 -17.19
C TYR A 361 -15.19 -12.55 -16.25
N GLU A 362 -15.05 -13.86 -16.48
CA GLU A 362 -14.12 -14.72 -15.74
C GLU A 362 -12.68 -14.23 -15.87
N ALA A 363 -12.27 -13.78 -17.07
CA ALA A 363 -10.99 -13.13 -17.30
C ALA A 363 -10.82 -11.84 -16.49
N GLY A 364 -11.89 -11.03 -16.41
CA GLY A 364 -11.87 -9.78 -15.62
C GLY A 364 -11.71 -9.99 -14.11
N VAL A 365 -12.13 -11.14 -13.60
CA VAL A 365 -11.99 -11.51 -12.19
C VAL A 365 -10.74 -12.35 -11.93
N GLY A 366 -10.36 -13.19 -12.89
CA GLY A 366 -9.30 -14.18 -12.72
C GLY A 366 -7.92 -13.72 -13.17
N ILE A 367 -7.80 -12.65 -13.98
CA ILE A 367 -6.51 -12.15 -14.46
C ILE A 367 -6.11 -10.91 -13.65
N GLY A 368 -4.91 -10.94 -13.07
CA GLY A 368 -4.39 -9.84 -12.27
C GLY A 368 -4.82 -9.92 -10.80
N THR A 369 -5.05 -11.12 -10.29
CA THR A 369 -5.38 -11.36 -8.87
C THR A 369 -4.20 -11.06 -7.96
N THR A 370 -2.99 -11.02 -8.50
CA THR A 370 -1.75 -10.70 -7.80
C THR A 370 -0.90 -9.71 -8.60
N LEU A 371 0.05 -9.08 -7.95
CA LEU A 371 1.05 -8.21 -8.58
C LEU A 371 2.32 -8.99 -8.99
N ASP A 372 2.18 -10.27 -9.31
CA ASP A 372 3.25 -11.12 -9.84
C ASP A 372 3.09 -11.32 -11.35
N VAL A 373 4.15 -10.97 -12.09
CA VAL A 373 4.16 -10.99 -13.57
C VAL A 373 3.96 -12.41 -14.12
N GLU A 374 4.65 -13.41 -13.55
CA GLU A 374 4.57 -14.80 -14.02
C GLU A 374 3.22 -15.43 -13.67
N ARG A 375 2.70 -15.11 -12.49
CA ARG A 375 1.40 -15.60 -12.05
C ARG A 375 0.28 -15.01 -12.89
N THR A 376 0.32 -13.70 -13.15
CA THR A 376 -0.65 -13.03 -14.03
C THR A 376 -0.62 -13.60 -15.45
N ALA A 377 0.57 -13.91 -15.98
CA ALA A 377 0.69 -14.60 -17.27
C ALA A 377 0.08 -16.01 -17.23
N GLN A 378 0.22 -16.74 -16.11
CA GLN A 378 -0.39 -18.05 -15.93
C GLN A 378 -1.91 -17.96 -15.80
N GLU A 379 -2.44 -16.97 -15.11
CA GLU A 379 -3.88 -16.71 -15.00
C GLU A 379 -4.54 -16.49 -16.38
N LEU A 380 -3.88 -15.75 -17.28
CA LEU A 380 -4.33 -15.64 -18.67
C LEU A 380 -4.43 -17.02 -19.34
N ALA A 381 -3.39 -17.84 -19.20
CA ALA A 381 -3.33 -19.14 -19.82
C ALA A 381 -4.41 -20.09 -19.26
N ASP A 382 -4.65 -20.05 -17.95
CA ASP A 382 -5.62 -20.89 -17.26
C ASP A 382 -7.08 -20.50 -17.57
N VAL A 383 -7.36 -19.20 -17.68
CA VAL A 383 -8.69 -18.69 -18.05
C VAL A 383 -9.05 -19.04 -19.50
N ALA A 384 -8.08 -19.00 -20.41
CA ALA A 384 -8.34 -19.25 -21.81
C ALA A 384 -8.48 -20.76 -22.15
N VAL A 385 -8.01 -21.68 -21.32
CA VAL A 385 -8.11 -23.13 -21.49
C VAL A 385 -9.18 -23.69 -20.55
N PRO A 386 -10.04 -24.63 -21.01
CA PRO A 386 -10.16 -25.14 -22.38
C PRO A 386 -11.14 -24.37 -23.27
N GLN A 387 -11.76 -23.33 -22.76
CA GLN A 387 -12.96 -22.73 -23.37
C GLN A 387 -12.67 -21.99 -24.68
N PHE A 388 -11.50 -21.36 -24.81
CA PHE A 388 -11.10 -20.62 -26.01
C PHE A 388 -10.04 -21.34 -26.83
N ALA A 389 -9.07 -21.97 -26.16
CA ALA A 389 -7.95 -22.66 -26.78
C ALA A 389 -7.66 -23.98 -26.08
N ASP A 390 -7.11 -24.97 -26.78
CA ASP A 390 -6.70 -26.24 -26.20
C ASP A 390 -5.32 -26.15 -25.52
N LEU A 391 -4.50 -25.19 -25.98
CA LEU A 391 -3.18 -24.89 -25.42
C LEU A 391 -2.93 -23.40 -25.54
N VAL A 392 -2.37 -22.81 -24.48
CA VAL A 392 -1.94 -21.42 -24.45
C VAL A 392 -0.51 -21.34 -23.98
N THR A 393 0.28 -20.47 -24.61
CA THR A 393 1.61 -20.12 -24.13
C THR A 393 1.77 -18.60 -24.06
N VAL A 394 2.36 -18.11 -22.99
CA VAL A 394 2.68 -16.70 -22.83
C VAL A 394 4.18 -16.54 -22.78
N ASP A 395 4.71 -15.78 -23.72
CA ASP A 395 6.13 -15.46 -23.82
C ASP A 395 6.33 -13.98 -23.55
N LEU A 396 7.01 -13.66 -22.47
CA LEU A 396 7.30 -12.27 -22.05
C LEU A 396 8.75 -11.92 -22.32
N LEU A 397 8.99 -10.66 -22.58
CA LEU A 397 10.35 -10.10 -22.69
C LEU A 397 11.05 -10.23 -21.31
N GLU A 398 12.31 -10.65 -21.33
CA GLU A 398 13.11 -10.83 -20.10
C GLU A 398 13.13 -9.57 -19.22
N ALA A 399 13.13 -8.37 -19.84
CA ALA A 399 13.04 -7.11 -19.15
C ALA A 399 11.75 -6.99 -18.32
N VAL A 400 10.61 -7.44 -18.88
CA VAL A 400 9.30 -7.38 -18.21
C VAL A 400 9.29 -8.20 -16.94
N LEU A 401 9.85 -9.42 -16.99
CA LEU A 401 9.94 -10.31 -15.82
C LEU A 401 10.80 -9.72 -14.70
N ARG A 402 11.75 -8.85 -15.05
CA ARG A 402 12.60 -8.12 -14.10
C ARG A 402 12.06 -6.76 -13.70
N GLY A 403 10.85 -6.40 -14.11
CA GLY A 403 10.26 -5.09 -13.85
C GLY A 403 10.73 -3.97 -14.77
N TRP A 404 11.70 -4.20 -15.68
CA TRP A 404 12.27 -3.17 -16.54
C TRP A 404 11.39 -2.87 -17.75
N GLU A 405 11.56 -1.68 -18.29
CA GLU A 405 10.91 -1.29 -19.54
C GLU A 405 11.65 -1.95 -20.72
N PRO A 406 10.92 -2.64 -21.61
CA PRO A 406 11.56 -3.28 -22.77
C PRO A 406 12.14 -2.25 -23.73
N THR A 407 13.34 -2.52 -24.23
CA THR A 407 13.98 -1.74 -25.29
C THR A 407 13.63 -2.30 -26.66
N ALA A 408 13.79 -1.48 -27.71
CA ALA A 408 13.50 -1.89 -29.09
C ALA A 408 14.35 -3.10 -29.60
N GLU A 409 15.45 -3.40 -28.95
CA GLU A 409 16.32 -4.56 -29.27
C GLU A 409 16.03 -5.81 -28.43
N GLY A 410 15.18 -5.70 -27.39
CA GLY A 410 14.87 -6.75 -26.42
C GLY A 410 14.15 -7.98 -26.97
N TRP A 411 13.58 -7.92 -28.19
CA TRP A 411 12.76 -8.97 -28.83
C TRP A 411 13.46 -10.31 -29.04
N ARG A 412 14.78 -10.36 -28.87
CA ARG A 412 15.56 -11.59 -28.95
C ARG A 412 15.56 -12.42 -27.68
N HIS A 413 15.08 -11.86 -26.57
CA HIS A 413 15.16 -12.45 -25.26
C HIS A 413 13.74 -12.58 -24.67
N LEU A 414 12.94 -13.45 -25.27
CA LEU A 414 11.65 -13.85 -24.73
C LEU A 414 11.85 -15.05 -23.80
N ARG A 415 11.12 -15.05 -22.68
CA ARG A 415 11.08 -16.17 -21.76
C ARG A 415 9.65 -16.70 -21.68
N ARG A 416 9.49 -18.01 -21.71
CA ARG A 416 8.20 -18.66 -21.51
C ARG A 416 7.73 -18.46 -20.08
N ALA A 417 6.81 -17.50 -19.86
CA ALA A 417 6.28 -17.18 -18.54
C ALA A 417 5.18 -18.17 -18.12
N ALA A 418 4.29 -18.55 -19.05
CA ALA A 418 3.16 -19.40 -18.72
C ALA A 418 2.83 -20.41 -19.81
N ILE A 419 2.17 -21.50 -19.38
CA ILE A 419 1.63 -22.53 -20.24
C ILE A 419 0.31 -23.02 -19.63
N GLY A 420 -0.79 -22.92 -20.37
CA GLY A 420 -2.10 -23.52 -20.06
C GLY A 420 -2.41 -24.69 -20.99
N GLY A 421 -3.12 -25.71 -20.49
CA GLY A 421 -3.49 -26.90 -21.23
C GLY A 421 -2.62 -28.14 -20.95
N ASP A 422 -2.93 -29.27 -21.59
CA ASP A 422 -2.23 -30.53 -21.33
C ASP A 422 -0.83 -30.54 -21.97
N ARG A 423 0.18 -30.36 -21.14
CA ARG A 423 1.61 -30.31 -21.49
C ARG A 423 2.13 -31.62 -22.06
N ARG A 424 1.45 -32.75 -21.80
CA ARG A 424 1.87 -34.08 -22.24
C ARG A 424 1.55 -34.29 -23.71
N MET A 425 0.62 -33.54 -24.22
CA MET A 425 0.11 -33.72 -25.59
C MET A 425 0.98 -33.06 -26.66
N ILE A 426 1.72 -31.98 -26.35
CA ILE A 426 2.46 -31.20 -27.36
C ILE A 426 3.88 -30.85 -26.88
N PRO A 427 4.92 -30.98 -27.76
CA PRO A 427 6.30 -30.62 -27.41
C PRO A 427 6.49 -29.07 -27.44
N VAL A 428 6.09 -28.37 -26.38
CA VAL A 428 6.35 -26.94 -26.19
C VAL A 428 7.61 -26.68 -25.36
N TYR A 429 8.23 -25.52 -25.52
CA TYR A 429 9.31 -25.10 -24.64
C TYR A 429 8.82 -25.00 -23.20
N PRO A 430 9.54 -25.57 -22.23
CA PRO A 430 9.11 -25.52 -20.84
C PRO A 430 9.05 -24.09 -20.29
N ARG A 431 8.26 -23.90 -19.23
CA ARG A 431 8.22 -22.64 -18.49
C ARG A 431 9.61 -22.27 -17.97
N GLY A 432 9.94 -21.00 -18.01
CA GLY A 432 11.25 -20.45 -17.59
C GLY A 432 12.33 -20.53 -18.67
N GLN A 433 12.12 -21.23 -19.79
CA GLN A 433 13.09 -21.31 -20.87
C GLN A 433 13.08 -20.07 -21.76
N LEU A 434 14.26 -19.65 -22.20
CA LEU A 434 14.40 -18.64 -23.24
C LEU A 434 13.88 -19.17 -24.57
N VAL A 435 13.06 -18.38 -25.22
CA VAL A 435 12.46 -18.68 -26.52
C VAL A 435 12.86 -17.58 -27.50
N SER A 436 13.42 -17.95 -28.61
CA SER A 436 13.69 -17.04 -29.71
C SER A 436 12.85 -17.39 -30.91
N PHE A 437 12.23 -16.42 -31.53
CA PHE A 437 11.43 -16.57 -32.72
C PHE A 437 12.16 -15.97 -33.93
N SER A 438 12.16 -16.68 -35.07
CA SER A 438 12.66 -16.14 -36.31
C SER A 438 11.68 -15.08 -36.85
N ARG A 439 12.16 -14.17 -37.69
CA ARG A 439 11.35 -13.06 -38.25
C ARG A 439 10.11 -13.50 -39.02
N ARG A 440 10.13 -14.74 -39.52
CA ARG A 440 9.02 -15.29 -40.33
C ARG A 440 7.94 -16.00 -39.51
N THR A 441 8.15 -16.18 -38.21
CA THR A 441 7.16 -16.81 -37.36
C THR A 441 5.95 -15.92 -37.09
N PRO A 442 4.75 -16.46 -36.89
CA PRO A 442 3.55 -15.70 -36.51
C PRO A 442 3.77 -14.86 -35.26
N GLN A 443 4.48 -15.40 -34.26
CA GLN A 443 4.81 -14.72 -33.02
C GLN A 443 5.66 -13.46 -33.25
N MET A 444 6.71 -13.58 -34.06
CA MET A 444 7.57 -12.44 -34.36
C MET A 444 6.86 -11.39 -35.23
N ARG A 445 6.00 -11.81 -36.14
CA ARG A 445 5.15 -10.88 -36.91
C ARG A 445 4.22 -10.11 -35.99
N ALA A 446 3.56 -10.78 -35.05
CA ALA A 446 2.70 -10.16 -34.06
C ALA A 446 3.44 -9.15 -33.17
N LEU A 447 4.71 -9.40 -32.88
CA LEU A 447 5.56 -8.50 -32.08
C LEU A 447 6.08 -7.30 -32.88
N GLN A 448 6.51 -7.49 -34.13
CA GLN A 448 7.10 -6.45 -34.98
C GLN A 448 6.05 -5.49 -35.56
N GLU A 449 4.94 -6.05 -36.03
CA GLU A 449 3.78 -5.30 -36.48
C GLU A 449 2.67 -5.46 -35.46
N PRO A 450 2.65 -4.73 -34.36
CA PRO A 450 1.87 -5.08 -33.18
C PRO A 450 0.37 -5.28 -33.50
N ARG A 451 0.08 -6.39 -34.16
CA ARG A 451 -1.24 -6.83 -34.61
C ARG A 451 -1.39 -8.32 -34.36
N VAL A 452 -2.62 -8.75 -34.11
CA VAL A 452 -2.96 -10.17 -34.00
C VAL A 452 -2.63 -10.88 -35.32
N THR A 453 -2.05 -12.06 -35.22
CA THR A 453 -1.68 -12.90 -36.37
C THR A 453 -2.39 -14.24 -36.28
N LEU A 454 -3.17 -14.56 -37.30
CA LEU A 454 -3.87 -15.84 -37.44
C LEU A 454 -3.12 -16.78 -38.39
N GLU A 455 -2.91 -18.00 -37.97
CA GLU A 455 -2.55 -19.14 -38.81
C GLU A 455 -3.65 -20.20 -38.70
N ALA A 456 -4.57 -20.18 -39.63
CA ALA A 456 -5.72 -21.09 -39.63
C ALA A 456 -5.33 -22.58 -39.83
N ASP A 457 -4.22 -22.82 -40.55
CA ASP A 457 -3.64 -24.17 -40.74
C ASP A 457 -2.11 -24.10 -40.61
N LEU A 458 -1.59 -24.55 -39.46
CA LEU A 458 -0.16 -24.60 -39.18
C LEU A 458 0.66 -25.48 -40.12
N ARG A 459 0.03 -26.41 -40.86
CA ARG A 459 0.70 -27.19 -41.91
C ARG A 459 1.15 -26.32 -43.07
N GLN A 460 0.50 -25.18 -43.29
CA GLN A 460 0.81 -24.24 -44.35
C GLN A 460 1.71 -23.05 -43.85
N ALA A 461 1.91 -22.92 -42.51
CA ALA A 461 2.70 -21.86 -41.91
C ALA A 461 4.20 -22.15 -42.02
N GLN A 462 4.83 -21.77 -43.13
CA GLN A 462 6.23 -22.06 -43.42
C GLN A 462 7.16 -21.49 -42.33
N GLY A 463 7.03 -20.22 -41.94
CA GLY A 463 7.90 -19.61 -41.00
C GLY A 463 7.85 -20.25 -39.59
N TRP A 464 6.69 -20.78 -39.18
CA TRP A 464 6.55 -21.55 -37.96
C TRP A 464 7.20 -22.92 -38.05
N ARG A 465 7.07 -23.58 -39.19
CA ARG A 465 7.66 -24.90 -39.42
C ARG A 465 9.18 -24.86 -39.56
N GLU A 466 9.72 -23.83 -40.18
CA GLU A 466 11.15 -23.63 -40.38
C GLU A 466 11.87 -23.25 -39.08
N GLN A 467 11.18 -22.71 -38.09
CA GLN A 467 11.73 -22.32 -36.78
C GLN A 467 12.37 -23.50 -36.02
N ASP A 468 11.66 -24.60 -35.95
CA ASP A 468 12.09 -25.86 -35.34
C ASP A 468 11.36 -27.02 -36.05
N PRO A 469 11.93 -27.55 -37.16
CA PRO A 469 11.25 -28.53 -38.01
C PRO A 469 10.85 -29.80 -37.27
N GLU A 470 11.70 -30.30 -36.39
CA GLU A 470 11.42 -31.57 -35.64
C GLU A 470 10.28 -31.35 -34.64
N ARG A 471 10.27 -30.22 -33.94
CA ARG A 471 9.21 -29.90 -33.01
C ARG A 471 7.91 -29.63 -33.72
N ALA A 472 7.95 -28.90 -34.83
CA ALA A 472 6.79 -28.62 -35.66
C ALA A 472 6.18 -29.94 -36.20
N ALA A 473 6.98 -30.87 -36.69
CA ALA A 473 6.52 -32.15 -37.14
C ALA A 473 5.82 -32.93 -36.02
N ARG A 474 6.44 -33.03 -34.84
CA ARG A 474 5.86 -33.70 -33.66
C ARG A 474 4.58 -33.04 -33.17
N ALA A 475 4.49 -31.71 -33.24
CA ALA A 475 3.30 -30.97 -32.82
C ALA A 475 2.13 -31.21 -33.81
N LEU A 476 2.40 -31.20 -35.12
CA LEU A 476 1.41 -31.50 -36.15
C LEU A 476 0.92 -32.97 -36.09
N GLU A 477 1.83 -33.93 -35.86
CA GLU A 477 1.48 -35.36 -35.66
C GLU A 477 0.55 -35.56 -34.47
N ARG A 478 0.71 -34.74 -33.43
CA ARG A 478 -0.16 -34.75 -32.24
C ARG A 478 -1.43 -33.93 -32.40
N GLY A 479 -1.69 -33.41 -33.60
CA GLY A 479 -2.94 -32.76 -33.95
C GLY A 479 -3.00 -31.25 -33.74
N LEU A 480 -1.87 -30.57 -33.54
CA LEU A 480 -1.89 -29.11 -33.51
C LEU A 480 -2.31 -28.56 -34.87
N ARG A 481 -3.35 -27.70 -34.89
CA ARG A 481 -4.00 -27.28 -36.15
C ARG A 481 -3.85 -25.79 -36.45
N SER A 482 -4.27 -24.94 -35.55
CA SER A 482 -4.34 -23.49 -35.76
C SER A 482 -3.73 -22.70 -34.61
N LEU A 483 -3.31 -21.48 -34.89
CA LEU A 483 -2.65 -20.57 -33.95
C LEU A 483 -3.17 -19.15 -34.14
N VAL A 484 -3.45 -18.50 -33.03
CA VAL A 484 -3.57 -17.03 -32.93
C VAL A 484 -2.45 -16.53 -32.05
N ALA A 485 -1.59 -15.65 -32.58
CA ALA A 485 -0.55 -14.98 -31.85
C ALA A 485 -0.96 -13.50 -31.62
N VAL A 486 -1.04 -13.09 -30.37
CA VAL A 486 -1.50 -11.75 -29.96
C VAL A 486 -0.40 -11.04 -29.19
N PRO A 487 0.02 -9.83 -29.59
CA PRO A 487 0.98 -9.06 -28.83
C PRO A 487 0.35 -8.56 -27.54
N LEU A 488 1.03 -8.75 -26.43
CA LEU A 488 0.64 -8.21 -25.13
C LEU A 488 1.14 -6.75 -25.05
N ARG A 489 0.23 -5.79 -25.17
CA ARG A 489 0.56 -4.36 -25.19
C ARG A 489 -0.23 -3.61 -24.13
N ALA A 490 0.48 -2.80 -23.35
CA ALA A 490 -0.11 -1.87 -22.43
C ALA A 490 0.58 -0.51 -22.55
N ARG A 491 -0.20 0.59 -22.60
CA ARG A 491 0.33 1.97 -22.66
C ARG A 491 1.44 2.16 -23.72
N ASP A 492 1.21 1.62 -24.92
CA ASP A 492 2.14 1.62 -26.07
C ASP A 492 3.43 0.81 -25.90
N VAL A 493 3.61 0.10 -24.79
CA VAL A 493 4.72 -0.80 -24.57
C VAL A 493 4.31 -2.23 -24.92
N THR A 494 5.13 -2.92 -25.73
CA THR A 494 4.96 -4.34 -26.01
C THR A 494 5.69 -5.16 -24.95
N LEU A 495 4.94 -5.97 -24.20
CA LEU A 495 5.44 -6.76 -23.05
C LEU A 495 5.84 -8.18 -23.47
N GLY A 496 5.22 -8.70 -24.54
CA GLY A 496 5.42 -10.05 -25.02
C GLY A 496 4.35 -10.49 -26.00
N VAL A 497 4.13 -11.79 -26.10
CA VAL A 497 3.14 -12.41 -27.01
C VAL A 497 2.40 -13.54 -26.30
N ALA A 498 1.09 -13.57 -26.41
CA ALA A 498 0.24 -14.69 -26.07
C ALA A 498 -0.07 -15.52 -27.30
N ASN A 499 0.06 -16.83 -27.23
CA ASN A 499 -0.16 -17.74 -28.31
C ASN A 499 -1.27 -18.71 -27.93
N PHE A 500 -2.37 -18.69 -28.67
CA PHE A 500 -3.52 -19.57 -28.48
C PHE A 500 -3.50 -20.64 -29.57
N TYR A 501 -3.59 -21.89 -29.20
CA TYR A 501 -3.54 -23.00 -30.12
C TYR A 501 -4.80 -23.85 -30.02
N ARG A 502 -5.31 -24.35 -31.19
CA ARG A 502 -6.37 -25.33 -31.26
C ARG A 502 -5.89 -26.62 -31.92
N MET A 503 -6.38 -27.74 -31.43
CA MET A 503 -6.09 -29.08 -31.89
C MET A 503 -7.04 -29.51 -33.06
N ALA A 504 -6.75 -30.59 -33.69
CA ALA A 504 -7.58 -31.14 -34.78
C ALA A 504 -9.01 -31.54 -34.34
N GLY A 505 -9.23 -31.74 -33.03
CA GLY A 505 -10.55 -32.03 -32.46
C GLY A 505 -11.44 -30.79 -32.32
N SER A 506 -10.83 -29.62 -32.29
CA SER A 506 -11.49 -28.32 -32.17
C SER A 506 -11.63 -27.65 -33.56
N ALA A 507 -12.64 -26.78 -33.72
CA ALA A 507 -12.73 -25.94 -34.91
C ALA A 507 -11.49 -25.04 -35.04
N ALA A 508 -10.95 -24.87 -36.26
CA ALA A 508 -9.83 -23.95 -36.45
C ALA A 508 -10.26 -22.52 -36.04
N PHE A 509 -9.29 -21.66 -35.64
CA PHE A 509 -9.58 -20.24 -35.40
C PHE A 509 -10.02 -19.54 -36.68
N GLU A 510 -10.98 -18.66 -36.54
CA GLU A 510 -11.54 -17.82 -37.59
C GLU A 510 -11.31 -16.34 -37.27
N SER A 511 -11.65 -15.46 -38.21
CA SER A 511 -11.49 -14.01 -38.07
C SER A 511 -12.23 -13.44 -36.85
N ASP A 512 -13.38 -14.02 -36.52
CA ASP A 512 -14.20 -13.60 -35.36
C ASP A 512 -13.56 -13.93 -34.01
N ASP A 513 -12.64 -14.89 -33.96
CA ASP A 513 -11.90 -15.25 -32.76
C ASP A 513 -10.79 -14.24 -32.44
N LEU A 514 -10.33 -13.48 -33.44
CA LEU A 514 -9.23 -12.53 -33.27
C LEU A 514 -9.57 -11.40 -32.30
N THR A 515 -10.75 -10.80 -32.46
CA THR A 515 -11.21 -9.73 -31.56
C THR A 515 -11.30 -10.22 -30.12
N PHE A 516 -11.75 -11.44 -29.92
CA PHE A 516 -11.83 -12.04 -28.60
C PHE A 516 -10.44 -12.32 -27.98
N ALA A 517 -9.51 -12.84 -28.81
CA ALA A 517 -8.13 -13.05 -28.37
C ALA A 517 -7.43 -11.73 -28.01
N GLU A 518 -7.68 -10.66 -28.79
CA GLU A 518 -7.17 -9.31 -28.51
C GLU A 518 -7.70 -8.75 -27.18
N GLU A 519 -8.99 -8.93 -26.91
CA GLU A 519 -9.60 -8.45 -25.64
C GLU A 519 -9.03 -9.18 -24.43
N LEU A 520 -8.87 -10.51 -24.49
CA LEU A 520 -8.21 -11.29 -23.44
C LEU A 520 -6.76 -10.86 -23.23
N ALA A 521 -6.03 -10.70 -24.32
CA ALA A 521 -4.62 -10.28 -24.28
C ALA A 521 -4.45 -8.87 -23.76
N ALA A 522 -5.35 -7.94 -24.13
CA ALA A 522 -5.32 -6.56 -23.66
C ALA A 522 -5.51 -6.47 -22.14
N ARG A 523 -6.46 -7.23 -21.59
CA ARG A 523 -6.68 -7.30 -20.13
C ARG A 523 -5.46 -7.83 -19.41
N ALA A 524 -4.92 -8.94 -19.89
CA ALA A 524 -3.71 -9.52 -19.33
C ALA A 524 -2.51 -8.58 -19.45
N ALA A 525 -2.37 -7.87 -20.56
CA ALA A 525 -1.29 -6.93 -20.77
C ALA A 525 -1.32 -5.77 -19.76
N VAL A 526 -2.52 -5.22 -19.46
CA VAL A 526 -2.67 -4.19 -18.42
C VAL A 526 -2.29 -4.72 -17.05
N ALA A 527 -2.77 -5.93 -16.69
CA ALA A 527 -2.44 -6.54 -15.40
C ALA A 527 -0.95 -6.88 -15.29
N ILE A 528 -0.34 -7.40 -16.37
CA ILE A 528 1.12 -7.67 -16.43
C ILE A 528 1.93 -6.38 -16.33
N ASP A 529 1.50 -5.28 -16.97
CA ASP A 529 2.20 -3.99 -16.86
C ASP A 529 2.11 -3.41 -15.45
N ASN A 530 0.97 -3.54 -14.79
CA ASN A 530 0.82 -3.15 -13.40
C ASN A 530 1.73 -3.99 -12.49
N ALA A 531 1.75 -5.30 -12.65
CA ALA A 531 2.65 -6.18 -11.92
C ALA A 531 4.14 -5.87 -12.19
N ARG A 532 4.51 -5.59 -13.45
CA ARG A 532 5.87 -5.16 -13.83
C ARG A 532 6.28 -3.87 -13.12
N ARG A 533 5.40 -2.86 -13.11
CA ARG A 533 5.66 -1.59 -12.43
C ARG A 533 5.84 -1.79 -10.93
N PHE A 534 4.97 -2.54 -10.32
CA PHE A 534 5.08 -2.90 -8.91
C PHE A 534 6.42 -3.62 -8.62
N THR A 535 6.79 -4.61 -9.45
CA THR A 535 8.08 -5.31 -9.33
C THR A 535 9.27 -4.36 -9.42
N ARG A 536 9.20 -3.37 -10.33
CA ARG A 536 10.24 -2.35 -10.48
C ARG A 536 10.32 -1.44 -9.27
N GLU A 537 9.20 -0.90 -8.83
CA GLU A 537 9.12 0.00 -7.67
C GLU A 537 9.62 -0.72 -6.41
N HIS A 538 9.16 -1.94 -6.21
CA HIS A 538 9.60 -2.79 -5.10
C HIS A 538 11.11 -3.07 -5.16
N ALA A 539 11.65 -3.45 -6.32
CA ALA A 539 13.07 -3.72 -6.48
C ALA A 539 13.93 -2.46 -6.27
N MET A 540 13.47 -1.29 -6.74
CA MET A 540 14.14 -0.01 -6.48
C MET A 540 14.15 0.32 -4.99
N ALA A 541 13.01 0.17 -4.33
CA ALA A 541 12.85 0.47 -2.93
C ALA A 541 13.70 -0.47 -2.05
N VAL A 542 13.70 -1.79 -2.31
CA VAL A 542 14.58 -2.76 -1.64
C VAL A 542 16.06 -2.44 -1.89
N THR A 543 16.42 -2.00 -3.10
CA THR A 543 17.79 -1.63 -3.42
C THR A 543 18.22 -0.38 -2.64
N LEU A 544 17.34 0.63 -2.57
CA LEU A 544 17.58 1.84 -1.79
C LEU A 544 17.74 1.50 -0.30
N GLN A 545 16.81 0.77 0.28
CA GLN A 545 16.87 0.34 1.67
C GLN A 545 18.19 -0.41 2.00
N ARG A 546 18.55 -1.40 1.15
CA ARG A 546 19.84 -2.10 1.31
C ARG A 546 21.06 -1.20 1.18
N SER A 547 20.97 -0.12 0.42
CA SER A 547 22.05 0.85 0.29
C SER A 547 22.19 1.74 1.52
N LEU A 548 21.10 1.93 2.24
CA LEU A 548 21.03 2.72 3.46
C LEU A 548 21.43 1.94 4.72
N LEU A 549 21.42 0.61 4.69
CA LEU A 549 21.84 -0.23 5.82
C LEU A 549 23.35 -0.44 5.87
N PRO A 550 23.95 -0.75 7.03
CA PRO A 550 25.38 -1.03 7.16
C PRO A 550 25.79 -2.23 6.30
N ARG A 551 26.76 -2.03 5.40
CA ARG A 551 27.27 -3.10 4.53
C ARG A 551 28.46 -3.84 5.11
N ARG A 552 29.17 -3.23 6.04
CA ARG A 552 30.36 -3.77 6.68
C ARG A 552 30.29 -3.47 8.16
N GLN A 553 30.85 -4.38 8.94
CA GLN A 553 31.09 -4.13 10.35
C GLN A 553 32.13 -3.03 10.50
N PRO A 554 31.85 -1.94 11.25
CA PRO A 554 32.84 -0.94 11.51
C PRO A 554 34.00 -1.54 12.32
N GLU A 555 35.20 -1.06 12.08
CA GLU A 555 36.38 -1.49 12.81
C GLU A 555 36.33 -0.95 14.23
N GLN A 556 36.14 -1.82 15.22
CA GLN A 556 36.09 -1.52 16.65
C GLN A 556 36.40 -2.77 17.45
N ASP A 557 36.89 -2.62 18.69
CA ASP A 557 37.37 -3.72 19.52
C ASP A 557 36.47 -3.99 20.76
N ALA A 558 35.52 -3.10 21.03
CA ALA A 558 34.68 -3.16 22.22
C ALA A 558 33.59 -4.25 22.18
N LEU A 559 33.10 -4.57 20.96
CA LEU A 559 31.99 -5.47 20.76
C LEU A 559 32.27 -6.46 19.62
N GLU A 560 31.80 -7.67 19.76
CA GLU A 560 31.61 -8.61 18.67
C GLU A 560 30.16 -8.55 18.26
N VAL A 561 29.89 -8.22 17.01
CA VAL A 561 28.50 -7.96 16.55
C VAL A 561 28.11 -8.86 15.40
N ALA A 562 26.85 -9.22 15.37
CA ALA A 562 26.19 -9.88 14.25
C ALA A 562 24.77 -9.31 14.10
N TRP A 563 24.26 -9.33 12.87
CA TRP A 563 22.91 -8.84 12.60
C TRP A 563 22.19 -9.67 11.54
N ARG A 564 20.88 -9.58 11.55
CA ARG A 564 19.99 -10.07 10.50
C ARG A 564 19.01 -8.98 10.14
N TYR A 565 18.74 -8.88 8.85
CA TYR A 565 17.70 -8.01 8.32
C TYR A 565 16.87 -8.78 7.30
N LEU A 566 15.57 -8.84 7.53
CA LEU A 566 14.61 -9.46 6.62
C LEU A 566 13.57 -8.40 6.26
N PRO A 567 13.50 -8.01 4.99
CA PRO A 567 12.47 -7.09 4.54
C PRO A 567 11.09 -7.76 4.54
N ALA A 568 10.05 -6.96 4.77
CA ALA A 568 8.65 -7.37 4.66
C ALA A 568 8.30 -7.86 3.25
N GLU A 569 7.37 -8.81 3.13
CA GLU A 569 6.91 -9.28 1.81
C GLU A 569 6.11 -8.21 1.05
N ALA A 570 5.39 -7.35 1.76
CA ALA A 570 4.47 -6.38 1.17
C ALA A 570 5.10 -5.03 0.83
N GLY A 571 6.35 -4.75 1.22
CA GLY A 571 6.90 -3.42 1.02
C GLY A 571 8.34 -3.25 1.47
N VAL A 572 8.75 -2.00 1.50
CA VAL A 572 10.02 -1.53 2.05
C VAL A 572 9.68 -0.86 3.36
N GLY A 573 10.25 -1.32 4.45
CA GLY A 573 9.97 -0.82 5.78
C GLY A 573 10.90 0.30 6.23
N GLY A 574 10.64 0.76 7.43
CA GLY A 574 11.37 1.84 8.11
C GLY A 574 12.47 1.38 9.06
N ASP A 575 12.68 0.07 9.19
CA ASP A 575 13.63 -0.50 10.14
C ASP A 575 15.08 -0.17 9.81
N TRP A 576 15.84 0.23 10.81
CA TRP A 576 17.29 0.39 10.66
C TRP A 576 18.04 0.01 11.94
N PHE A 577 19.33 -0.25 11.77
CA PHE A 577 20.27 -0.40 12.85
C PHE A 577 21.63 0.21 12.46
N ASP A 578 22.42 0.55 13.46
CA ASP A 578 23.82 0.97 13.20
C ASP A 578 24.72 0.58 14.39
N VAL A 579 26.01 0.49 14.08
CA VAL A 579 27.09 0.26 15.04
C VAL A 579 28.12 1.35 14.80
N ILE A 580 28.23 2.30 15.71
CA ILE A 580 28.98 3.52 15.51
C ILE A 580 30.15 3.56 16.50
N PRO A 581 31.39 3.46 16.02
CA PRO A 581 32.55 3.69 16.87
C PRO A 581 32.57 5.14 17.39
N LEU A 582 32.69 5.27 18.71
CA LEU A 582 32.75 6.54 19.39
C LEU A 582 34.18 6.77 19.93
N PRO A 583 34.51 8.04 20.24
CA PRO A 583 35.79 8.35 20.88
C PRO A 583 35.97 7.60 22.22
N GLY A 584 37.20 7.27 22.58
CA GLY A 584 37.51 6.60 23.85
C GLY A 584 37.19 5.10 23.85
N ALA A 585 37.34 4.42 22.71
CA ALA A 585 37.05 2.99 22.50
C ALA A 585 35.58 2.59 22.76
N ARG A 586 34.70 3.54 22.93
CA ARG A 586 33.25 3.30 23.11
C ARG A 586 32.58 2.98 21.78
N VAL A 587 31.45 2.33 21.87
CA VAL A 587 30.63 2.01 20.70
C VAL A 587 29.17 2.31 20.96
N ALA A 588 28.53 3.01 20.06
CA ALA A 588 27.08 3.15 20.06
C ALA A 588 26.43 2.05 19.23
N LEU A 589 25.36 1.51 19.74
CA LEU A 589 24.44 0.60 19.08
C LEU A 589 23.10 1.33 18.92
N VAL A 590 22.57 1.30 17.72
CA VAL A 590 21.31 1.95 17.39
C VAL A 590 20.36 0.94 16.75
N MET A 591 19.12 1.00 17.15
CA MET A 591 18.02 0.30 16.50
C MET A 591 16.83 1.23 16.44
N GLY A 592 16.13 1.25 15.34
CA GLY A 592 14.93 2.08 15.19
C GLY A 592 14.02 1.59 14.08
N ASP A 593 12.81 2.14 14.08
CA ASP A 593 11.80 1.90 13.08
C ASP A 593 11.01 3.18 12.81
N VAL A 594 10.75 3.47 11.53
CA VAL A 594 9.94 4.60 11.06
C VAL A 594 8.53 4.13 10.80
N VAL A 595 7.55 4.83 11.35
CA VAL A 595 6.13 4.53 11.16
C VAL A 595 5.77 4.55 9.68
N GLY A 596 5.11 3.49 9.21
CA GLY A 596 4.68 3.34 7.83
C GLY A 596 5.63 2.48 6.97
N HIS A 597 5.34 2.38 5.68
CA HIS A 597 6.10 1.54 4.75
C HIS A 597 6.25 2.22 3.38
N GLY A 598 7.19 1.75 2.60
CA GLY A 598 7.43 2.23 1.25
C GLY A 598 8.62 3.18 1.15
N LEU A 599 8.69 3.86 0.02
CA LEU A 599 9.83 4.72 -0.32
C LEU A 599 10.03 5.87 0.67
N HIS A 600 8.92 6.43 1.17
CA HIS A 600 8.92 7.53 2.12
C HIS A 600 9.54 7.11 3.47
N ALA A 601 9.08 5.99 4.06
CA ALA A 601 9.66 5.45 5.28
C ALA A 601 11.17 5.14 5.13
N ALA A 602 11.58 4.56 4.00
CA ALA A 602 12.99 4.31 3.72
C ALA A 602 13.83 5.60 3.58
N ALA A 603 13.29 6.65 2.96
CA ALA A 603 13.96 7.94 2.86
C ALA A 603 14.14 8.60 4.24
N THR A 604 13.09 8.59 5.06
CA THR A 604 13.11 9.10 6.44
C THR A 604 14.09 8.30 7.29
N MET A 605 14.08 6.97 7.21
CA MET A 605 15.05 6.08 7.84
C MET A 605 16.49 6.47 7.47
N GLY A 606 16.78 6.70 6.18
CA GLY A 606 18.08 7.13 5.73
C GLY A 606 18.54 8.47 6.30
N ARG A 607 17.61 9.44 6.42
CA ARG A 607 17.86 10.76 7.06
C ARG A 607 18.15 10.59 8.54
N LEU A 608 17.33 9.80 9.26
CA LEU A 608 17.49 9.54 10.70
C LEU A 608 18.80 8.82 10.99
N ARG A 609 19.12 7.76 10.25
CA ARG A 609 20.37 7.05 10.40
C ARG A 609 21.58 7.96 10.20
N THR A 610 21.56 8.81 9.18
CA THR A 610 22.61 9.79 8.93
C THR A 610 22.72 10.80 10.06
N ALA A 611 21.60 11.27 10.59
CA ALA A 611 21.55 12.20 11.71
C ALA A 611 22.10 11.56 12.99
N VAL A 612 21.68 10.32 13.32
CA VAL A 612 22.24 9.57 14.46
C VAL A 612 23.76 9.46 14.35
N HIS A 613 24.28 9.07 13.17
CA HIS A 613 25.71 8.95 12.96
C HIS A 613 26.42 10.30 13.22
N ASN A 614 25.89 11.39 12.69
CA ASN A 614 26.47 12.73 12.87
C ASN A 614 26.40 13.18 14.34
N PHE A 615 25.26 13.00 15.02
CA PHE A 615 25.12 13.36 16.43
C PHE A 615 26.03 12.52 17.34
N SER A 616 26.18 11.24 17.02
CA SER A 616 27.08 10.34 17.71
C SER A 616 28.54 10.81 17.60
N THR A 617 28.97 11.37 16.45
CA THR A 617 30.34 11.89 16.28
C THR A 617 30.62 13.15 17.11
N LEU A 618 29.55 13.86 17.54
CA LEU A 618 29.66 15.02 18.44
C LEU A 618 29.87 14.60 19.91
N ASP A 619 29.81 13.32 20.19
CA ASP A 619 29.98 12.72 21.52
C ASP A 619 28.99 13.28 22.57
N LEU A 620 27.73 13.51 22.13
CA LEU A 620 26.66 13.99 22.97
C LEU A 620 26.18 12.90 23.96
N PRO A 621 25.59 13.27 25.10
CA PRO A 621 24.86 12.36 25.97
C PRO A 621 23.72 11.64 25.22
N VAL A 622 23.37 10.44 25.69
CA VAL A 622 22.39 9.56 25.05
C VAL A 622 21.01 10.22 24.90
N ASP A 623 20.57 10.94 25.93
CA ASP A 623 19.32 11.71 25.96
C ASP A 623 19.33 12.91 24.99
N GLU A 624 20.48 13.58 24.86
CA GLU A 624 20.62 14.70 23.94
C GLU A 624 20.64 14.23 22.46
N VAL A 625 21.21 13.04 22.18
CA VAL A 625 21.16 12.43 20.84
C VAL A 625 19.70 12.17 20.46
N LEU A 626 18.91 11.56 21.33
CA LEU A 626 17.50 11.29 21.09
C LEU A 626 16.68 12.60 21.00
N GLY A 627 16.99 13.60 21.86
CA GLY A 627 16.35 14.92 21.79
C GLY A 627 16.58 15.62 20.45
N ASN A 628 17.81 15.62 19.94
CA ASN A 628 18.12 16.19 18.63
C ASN A 628 17.46 15.42 17.47
N LEU A 629 17.27 14.10 17.61
CA LEU A 629 16.53 13.29 16.65
C LEU A 629 15.04 13.62 16.69
N ASP A 630 14.45 13.76 17.86
CA ASP A 630 13.05 14.16 18.05
C ASP A 630 12.78 15.52 17.38
N ASP A 631 13.61 16.52 17.66
CA ASP A 631 13.56 17.82 16.99
C ASP A 631 13.68 17.73 15.47
N LEU A 632 14.51 16.81 14.96
CA LEU A 632 14.65 16.60 13.53
C LEU A 632 13.36 16.00 12.92
N VAL A 633 12.76 14.99 13.55
CA VAL A 633 11.51 14.36 13.09
C VAL A 633 10.39 15.40 13.08
N VAL A 634 10.25 16.20 14.15
CA VAL A 634 9.26 17.28 14.21
C VAL A 634 9.45 18.30 13.07
N ARG A 635 10.70 18.64 12.73
CA ARG A 635 10.96 19.54 11.59
C ARG A 635 10.59 18.89 10.25
N MET A 636 10.91 17.61 10.06
CA MET A 636 10.57 16.86 8.85
C MET A 636 9.06 16.80 8.64
N ASP A 637 8.30 16.51 9.69
CA ASP A 637 6.84 16.44 9.64
C ASP A 637 6.22 17.83 9.29
N ASN A 638 6.79 18.91 9.84
CA ASN A 638 6.34 20.28 9.52
C ASN A 638 6.65 20.69 8.07
N GLU A 639 7.78 20.24 7.50
CA GLU A 639 8.16 20.52 6.11
C GLU A 639 7.20 19.81 5.15
N GLU A 640 6.92 18.52 5.38
CA GLU A 640 6.02 17.70 4.57
C GLU A 640 4.58 18.22 4.60
N ASN A 641 4.04 18.51 5.78
CA ASN A 641 2.70 19.10 5.93
C ASN A 641 2.56 20.44 5.19
N THR A 642 3.67 21.18 5.01
CA THR A 642 3.66 22.46 4.29
C THR A 642 3.63 22.26 2.77
N ASP A 643 4.30 21.23 2.26
CA ASP A 643 4.35 20.92 0.84
C ASP A 643 3.07 20.22 0.37
N ASP A 644 2.52 19.30 1.14
CA ASP A 644 1.23 18.64 0.87
C ASP A 644 0.06 19.65 0.85
N ALA A 645 0.08 20.64 1.78
CA ALA A 645 -0.89 21.73 1.78
C ALA A 645 -0.82 22.59 0.51
N ARG A 646 0.35 22.69 -0.14
CA ARG A 646 0.52 23.42 -1.42
C ARG A 646 0.03 22.61 -2.61
N GLU A 647 0.11 21.28 -2.54
CA GLU A 647 -0.33 20.38 -3.61
C GLU A 647 -1.80 19.96 -3.48
N GLY A 648 -2.49 20.33 -2.39
CA GLY A 648 -3.92 20.05 -2.17
C GLY A 648 -4.20 18.58 -1.88
N GLN A 649 -3.19 17.81 -1.45
CA GLN A 649 -3.33 16.48 -0.90
C GLN A 649 -3.50 16.59 0.62
N GLU A 650 -4.46 15.85 1.18
CA GLU A 650 -4.53 15.66 2.62
C GLU A 650 -3.37 14.73 3.00
N GLY A 651 -2.35 15.28 3.66
CA GLY A 651 -1.18 14.53 4.09
C GLY A 651 -1.60 13.35 4.97
N GLU A 652 -1.26 12.16 4.56
CA GLU A 652 -1.42 10.95 5.36
C GLU A 652 -0.27 10.87 6.36
N GLY A 653 -0.53 11.31 7.58
CA GLY A 653 0.15 10.77 8.73
C GLY A 653 1.34 11.56 9.28
N VAL A 654 1.34 11.67 10.60
CA VAL A 654 2.45 12.14 11.43
C VAL A 654 3.67 11.26 11.16
N THR A 655 4.75 11.86 10.69
CA THR A 655 6.05 11.19 10.59
C THR A 655 6.55 10.89 12.00
N GLY A 656 6.48 9.66 12.43
CA GLY A 656 6.95 9.18 13.73
C GLY A 656 8.03 8.13 13.58
N ALA A 657 8.88 7.97 14.56
CA ALA A 657 9.85 6.87 14.58
C ALA A 657 10.09 6.36 16.00
N THR A 658 10.42 5.09 16.11
CA THR A 658 10.93 4.52 17.36
C THR A 658 12.45 4.43 17.27
N CYS A 659 13.15 4.62 18.39
CA CYS A 659 14.60 4.52 18.42
C CYS A 659 15.10 4.05 19.79
N LEU A 660 16.04 3.13 19.78
CA LEU A 660 16.87 2.77 20.94
C LEU A 660 18.32 3.13 20.62
N TYR A 661 18.93 3.92 21.49
CA TYR A 661 20.31 4.33 21.40
C TYR A 661 21.07 3.88 22.66
N ALA A 662 22.12 3.07 22.49
CA ALA A 662 22.89 2.50 23.59
C ALA A 662 24.39 2.71 23.34
N VAL A 663 25.11 3.21 24.34
CA VAL A 663 26.56 3.45 24.31
C VAL A 663 27.24 2.50 25.30
N TYR A 664 28.10 1.63 24.80
CA TYR A 664 28.91 0.74 25.63
C TYR A 664 30.34 1.27 25.79
N ASP A 665 30.80 1.39 27.03
CA ASP A 665 32.21 1.70 27.37
C ASP A 665 32.91 0.41 27.82
N PRO A 666 33.87 -0.13 27.03
CA PRO A 666 34.55 -1.38 27.37
C PRO A 666 35.55 -1.26 28.53
N VAL A 667 35.89 -0.03 28.96
CA VAL A 667 36.78 0.22 30.10
C VAL A 667 36.04 0.14 31.42
N THR A 668 34.83 0.73 31.45
CA THR A 668 33.97 0.71 32.67
C THR A 668 33.03 -0.47 32.70
N GLU A 669 32.84 -1.17 31.58
CA GLU A 669 31.86 -2.23 31.36
C GLU A 669 30.42 -1.74 31.59
N ILE A 670 30.18 -0.46 31.40
CA ILE A 670 28.84 0.18 31.53
C ILE A 670 28.26 0.43 30.14
N CYS A 671 26.99 0.14 30.01
CA CYS A 671 26.18 0.50 28.87
C CYS A 671 25.13 1.52 29.27
N THR A 672 25.21 2.72 28.76
CA THR A 672 24.22 3.77 28.96
C THR A 672 23.24 3.75 27.78
N MET A 673 21.95 3.68 28.04
CA MET A 673 20.96 3.59 26.98
C MET A 673 19.68 4.37 27.32
N ALA A 674 18.98 4.77 26.25
CA ALA A 674 17.63 5.31 26.31
C ALA A 674 16.82 4.82 25.11
N ARG A 675 15.51 4.85 25.21
CA ARG A 675 14.60 4.46 24.14
C ARG A 675 13.47 5.46 23.95
N ALA A 676 13.16 5.73 22.70
CA ALA A 676 12.03 6.53 22.24
C ALA A 676 11.01 5.57 21.61
N GLY A 677 10.02 5.10 22.35
CA GLY A 677 8.97 4.20 21.86
C GLY A 677 9.41 2.79 21.39
N HIS A 678 10.71 2.52 21.36
CA HIS A 678 11.27 1.27 20.81
C HIS A 678 11.14 0.09 21.78
N PRO A 679 11.06 -1.18 21.29
CA PRO A 679 11.05 -2.37 22.14
C PRO A 679 12.23 -2.43 23.13
N GLN A 680 12.01 -3.07 24.28
CA GLN A 680 13.06 -3.25 25.30
C GLN A 680 14.15 -4.19 24.79
N PRO A 681 15.44 -3.87 25.03
CA PRO A 681 16.53 -4.78 24.69
C PRO A 681 16.52 -6.01 25.59
N VAL A 682 17.13 -7.09 25.12
CA VAL A 682 17.37 -8.29 25.92
C VAL A 682 18.85 -8.41 26.21
N VAL A 683 19.19 -8.70 27.47
CA VAL A 683 20.57 -8.96 27.90
C VAL A 683 20.72 -10.43 28.25
N VAL A 684 21.71 -11.07 27.63
CA VAL A 684 22.18 -12.41 27.98
C VAL A 684 23.49 -12.28 28.73
N ARG A 685 23.53 -12.68 29.98
CA ARG A 685 24.77 -12.65 30.76
C ARG A 685 25.68 -13.82 30.42
N PRO A 686 26.98 -13.77 30.78
CA PRO A 686 27.92 -14.87 30.51
C PRO A 686 27.52 -16.20 31.13
N ASP A 687 26.75 -16.18 32.22
CA ASP A 687 26.21 -17.37 32.90
C ASP A 687 24.97 -17.96 32.19
N GLY A 688 24.52 -17.32 31.07
CA GLY A 688 23.34 -17.73 30.32
C GLY A 688 22.02 -17.19 30.85
N THR A 689 22.04 -16.34 31.87
CA THR A 689 20.84 -15.67 32.39
C THR A 689 20.33 -14.64 31.39
N VAL A 690 19.04 -14.74 31.02
CA VAL A 690 18.37 -13.83 30.10
C VAL A 690 17.51 -12.85 30.88
N THR A 691 17.75 -11.57 30.72
CA THR A 691 17.01 -10.50 31.38
C THR A 691 16.58 -9.42 30.38
N CYS A 692 15.42 -8.81 30.59
CA CYS A 692 15.02 -7.58 29.93
C CYS A 692 15.24 -6.46 30.95
N PRO A 693 16.23 -5.60 30.74
CA PRO A 693 16.48 -4.48 31.66
C PRO A 693 15.29 -3.52 31.58
N ASP A 694 14.92 -2.97 32.72
CA ASP A 694 13.87 -1.95 32.77
C ASP A 694 14.43 -0.62 32.27
N VAL A 695 14.32 -0.40 30.98
CA VAL A 695 14.65 0.87 30.32
C VAL A 695 13.35 1.66 30.18
N PRO A 696 13.24 2.84 30.80
CA PRO A 696 12.02 3.64 30.73
C PRO A 696 11.54 3.88 29.31
N ALA A 697 10.23 3.74 29.10
CA ALA A 697 9.62 4.01 27.80
C ALA A 697 9.36 5.53 27.67
N SER A 698 10.24 6.24 26.98
CA SER A 698 9.94 7.60 26.54
C SER A 698 9.03 7.58 25.30
N ALA A 699 8.40 8.71 25.00
CA ALA A 699 7.57 8.85 23.81
C ALA A 699 8.36 8.55 22.52
N PRO A 700 7.73 8.02 21.45
CA PRO A 700 8.34 7.94 20.13
C PRO A 700 8.83 9.31 19.63
N LEU A 701 9.82 9.30 18.75
CA LEU A 701 10.33 10.49 18.08
C LEU A 701 9.24 11.14 17.20
N GLY A 702 9.22 12.45 17.17
CA GLY A 702 8.27 13.24 16.39
C GLY A 702 7.12 13.84 17.20
N LEU A 703 7.00 13.49 18.49
CA LEU A 703 5.99 14.08 19.38
C LEU A 703 6.43 15.39 20.02
N GLY A 704 7.73 15.66 20.06
CA GLY A 704 8.34 16.90 20.51
C GLY A 704 8.26 17.19 22.02
N GLY A 705 9.37 17.66 22.58
CA GLY A 705 9.41 18.29 23.91
C GLY A 705 9.37 17.35 25.12
N TYR A 706 9.53 16.06 24.96
CA TYR A 706 9.62 15.07 26.06
C TYR A 706 11.09 14.77 26.38
N PRO A 707 11.47 14.72 27.68
CA PRO A 707 12.81 14.29 28.07
C PRO A 707 12.96 12.78 27.85
N PHE A 708 14.15 12.33 27.44
CA PHE A 708 14.50 10.92 27.33
C PHE A 708 15.26 10.49 28.59
N GLU A 709 14.71 9.50 29.27
CA GLU A 709 15.35 8.97 30.49
C GLU A 709 16.41 7.94 30.11
N THR A 710 17.61 8.08 30.71
CA THR A 710 18.74 7.19 30.50
C THR A 710 18.88 6.18 31.62
N VAL A 711 19.33 4.97 31.27
CA VAL A 711 19.66 3.91 32.23
C VAL A 711 21.09 3.44 32.02
N GLU A 712 21.82 3.22 33.10
CA GLU A 712 23.14 2.64 33.08
C GLU A 712 23.07 1.17 33.48
N LEU A 713 23.60 0.28 32.68
CA LEU A 713 23.66 -1.16 32.91
C LEU A 713 25.09 -1.64 32.96
N SER A 714 25.47 -2.37 34.00
CA SER A 714 26.72 -3.10 34.01
C SER A 714 26.62 -4.34 33.13
N LEU A 715 27.42 -4.37 32.08
CA LEU A 715 27.54 -5.47 31.12
C LEU A 715 28.95 -6.03 31.14
N PRO A 716 29.25 -6.99 32.01
CA PRO A 716 30.57 -7.61 32.10
C PRO A 716 30.93 -8.30 30.78
N GLU A 717 32.25 -8.54 30.61
CA GLU A 717 32.78 -9.20 29.42
C GLU A 717 32.04 -10.50 29.09
N GLY A 718 31.69 -10.69 27.82
CA GLY A 718 30.93 -11.85 27.31
C GLY A 718 29.41 -11.73 27.44
N SER A 719 28.87 -10.64 28.01
CA SER A 719 27.46 -10.35 27.97
C SER A 719 27.01 -10.10 26.54
N GLN A 720 25.79 -10.48 26.15
CA GLN A 720 25.24 -10.16 24.85
C GLN A 720 24.06 -9.20 25.03
N LEU A 721 24.09 -8.09 24.32
CA LEU A 721 22.95 -7.18 24.17
C LEU A 721 22.27 -7.51 22.86
N VAL A 722 20.97 -7.80 22.92
CA VAL A 722 20.14 -8.15 21.77
C VAL A 722 19.11 -7.04 21.55
N LEU A 723 19.23 -6.36 20.42
CA LEU A 723 18.31 -5.33 19.96
C LEU A 723 17.51 -5.89 18.80
N TYR A 724 16.26 -5.51 18.68
CA TYR A 724 15.35 -6.01 17.66
C TYR A 724 14.19 -5.05 17.44
N THR A 725 13.63 -5.05 16.24
CA THR A 725 12.40 -4.34 15.91
C THR A 725 11.18 -5.20 16.22
N ASP A 726 10.03 -4.57 16.35
CA ASP A 726 8.77 -5.23 16.76
C ASP A 726 8.35 -6.34 15.80
N GLY A 727 8.62 -6.22 14.48
CA GLY A 727 8.36 -7.27 13.50
C GLY A 727 8.99 -8.63 13.79
N LEU A 728 9.98 -8.71 14.73
CA LEU A 728 10.54 -9.97 15.20
C LEU A 728 9.62 -10.66 16.21
N VAL A 729 8.90 -9.91 17.03
CA VAL A 729 8.16 -10.41 18.20
C VAL A 729 6.65 -10.25 18.05
N GLU A 730 6.20 -9.41 17.13
CA GLU A 730 4.79 -9.15 16.83
C GLU A 730 4.46 -9.58 15.38
N ASP A 731 3.35 -10.29 15.21
CA ASP A 731 2.79 -10.60 13.91
C ASP A 731 1.24 -10.56 13.99
N ARG A 732 0.57 -10.64 12.84
CA ARG A 732 -0.91 -10.60 12.78
C ARG A 732 -1.60 -11.71 13.58
N THR A 733 -0.88 -12.72 14.00
CA THR A 733 -1.41 -13.92 14.67
C THR A 733 -0.97 -14.07 16.11
N HIS A 734 0.07 -13.35 16.53
CA HIS A 734 0.65 -13.45 17.87
C HIS A 734 0.88 -12.07 18.48
N ASP A 735 0.46 -11.94 19.74
CA ASP A 735 0.70 -10.76 20.56
C ASP A 735 2.19 -10.66 20.94
N ILE A 736 2.69 -9.45 21.11
CA ILE A 736 4.07 -9.12 21.50
C ILE A 736 4.55 -9.92 22.71
N ASP A 737 3.70 -10.20 23.69
CA ASP A 737 4.05 -10.97 24.89
C ASP A 737 4.43 -12.42 24.55
N VAL A 738 3.75 -13.05 23.60
CA VAL A 738 4.05 -14.40 23.10
C VAL A 738 5.37 -14.41 22.34
N GLY A 739 5.60 -13.40 21.51
CA GLY A 739 6.86 -13.24 20.79
C GLY A 739 8.05 -13.03 21.74
N MET A 740 7.89 -12.20 22.74
CA MET A 740 8.90 -11.97 23.78
C MET A 740 9.25 -13.25 24.56
N GLU A 741 8.27 -14.05 24.90
CA GLU A 741 8.53 -15.32 25.59
C GLU A 741 9.26 -16.34 24.69
N ARG A 742 8.95 -16.35 23.38
CA ARG A 742 9.69 -17.15 22.39
C ARG A 742 11.13 -16.66 22.22
N LEU A 743 11.33 -15.34 22.15
CA LEU A 743 12.66 -14.71 22.09
C LEU A 743 13.49 -15.09 23.34
N ARG A 744 12.94 -14.97 24.53
CA ARG A 744 13.60 -15.38 25.79
C ARG A 744 14.01 -16.84 25.78
N ARG A 745 13.14 -17.74 25.28
CA ARG A 745 13.46 -19.16 25.14
C ARG A 745 14.57 -19.42 24.14
N ALA A 746 14.55 -18.74 22.98
CA ALA A 746 15.57 -18.86 21.95
C ALA A 746 16.95 -18.41 22.47
N LEU A 747 16.97 -17.39 23.32
CA LEU A 747 18.15 -16.85 23.96
C LEU A 747 18.57 -17.66 25.22
N GLY A 748 17.68 -18.46 25.78
CA GLY A 748 18.00 -19.32 26.93
C GLY A 748 19.12 -20.31 26.64
N GLY A 749 20.08 -20.45 27.57
CA GLY A 749 21.24 -21.34 27.42
C GLY A 749 22.29 -20.85 26.43
N SER A 750 22.24 -19.59 26.00
CA SER A 750 23.16 -19.00 25.02
C SER A 750 24.46 -18.48 25.63
N GLY A 751 24.69 -18.63 26.91
CA GLY A 751 25.96 -18.32 27.54
C GLY A 751 27.13 -19.04 26.85
N GLY A 752 27.93 -18.32 26.09
CA GLY A 752 29.02 -18.88 25.29
C GLY A 752 28.78 -18.96 23.76
N ARG A 753 27.56 -18.73 23.25
CA ARG A 753 27.34 -18.61 21.82
C ARG A 753 28.00 -17.33 21.27
N THR A 754 28.47 -17.39 20.02
CA THR A 754 28.86 -16.17 19.32
C THR A 754 27.60 -15.36 18.92
N PRO A 755 27.71 -14.06 18.67
CA PRO A 755 26.61 -13.24 18.18
C PRO A 755 25.95 -13.83 16.93
N GLU A 756 26.73 -14.37 16.00
CA GLU A 756 26.26 -15.03 14.79
C GLU A 756 25.39 -16.26 15.11
N GLN A 757 25.84 -17.11 16.05
CA GLN A 757 25.06 -18.27 16.49
C GLN A 757 23.77 -17.86 17.21
N THR A 758 23.81 -16.75 17.96
CA THR A 758 22.64 -16.20 18.65
C THR A 758 21.62 -15.66 17.64
N CYS A 759 22.07 -14.87 16.65
CA CYS A 759 21.20 -14.40 15.56
C CYS A 759 20.55 -15.59 14.84
N GLN A 760 21.32 -16.62 14.50
CA GLN A 760 20.78 -17.80 13.80
C GLN A 760 19.73 -18.51 14.66
N ALA A 761 20.00 -18.74 15.94
CA ALA A 761 19.05 -19.43 16.84
C ALA A 761 17.75 -18.65 17.03
N VAL A 762 17.83 -17.33 17.12
CA VAL A 762 16.66 -16.44 17.19
C VAL A 762 15.86 -16.53 15.90
N MET A 763 16.51 -16.42 14.74
CA MET A 763 15.85 -16.49 13.45
C MET A 763 15.18 -17.84 13.20
N ASP A 764 15.84 -18.95 13.58
CA ASP A 764 15.28 -20.31 13.43
C ASP A 764 14.05 -20.52 14.32
N SER A 765 13.99 -19.84 15.48
CA SER A 765 12.88 -19.95 16.43
C SER A 765 11.70 -19.02 16.14
N LEU A 766 11.95 -17.81 15.67
CA LEU A 766 10.94 -16.75 15.58
C LEU A 766 10.57 -16.36 14.15
N LYS A 767 11.40 -16.69 13.14
CA LYS A 767 11.12 -16.29 11.76
C LYS A 767 9.70 -16.69 11.34
N PRO A 768 8.81 -15.73 11.04
CA PRO A 768 7.47 -16.02 10.56
C PRO A 768 7.54 -16.60 9.14
N SER A 769 6.56 -17.42 8.77
CA SER A 769 6.41 -17.93 7.40
C SER A 769 6.12 -16.83 6.38
N HIS A 770 5.45 -15.76 6.83
CA HIS A 770 5.17 -14.54 6.07
C HIS A 770 5.39 -13.35 7.01
N SER A 771 6.35 -12.51 6.69
CA SER A 771 6.61 -11.30 7.48
C SER A 771 5.74 -10.16 6.97
N SER A 772 4.88 -9.65 7.84
CA SER A 772 4.04 -8.48 7.56
C SER A 772 4.80 -7.17 7.71
N ASP A 773 5.91 -7.19 8.45
CA ASP A 773 6.77 -6.06 8.72
C ASP A 773 8.24 -6.43 8.53
N ASP A 774 9.12 -5.44 8.47
CA ASP A 774 10.57 -5.65 8.46
C ASP A 774 11.01 -6.28 9.77
N ILE A 775 12.09 -7.01 9.72
CA ILE A 775 12.73 -7.58 10.90
C ILE A 775 14.19 -7.18 10.92
N ALA A 776 14.56 -6.37 11.89
CA ALA A 776 15.95 -6.09 12.20
C ALA A 776 16.32 -6.74 13.55
N LEU A 777 17.44 -7.45 13.57
CA LEU A 777 18.01 -8.08 14.76
C LEU A 777 19.51 -7.76 14.81
N LEU A 778 19.96 -7.17 15.90
CA LEU A 778 21.36 -6.86 16.18
C LEU A 778 21.76 -7.50 17.50
N THR A 779 22.79 -8.31 17.47
CA THR A 779 23.37 -8.93 18.66
C THR A 779 24.80 -8.46 18.85
N ALA A 780 25.09 -7.91 20.01
CA ALA A 780 26.41 -7.39 20.35
C ALA A 780 26.92 -8.08 21.62
N ARG A 781 28.06 -8.78 21.52
CA ARG A 781 28.75 -9.39 22.64
C ARG A 781 29.85 -8.47 23.15
N THR A 782 29.81 -8.17 24.45
CA THR A 782 30.79 -7.28 25.08
C THR A 782 32.16 -7.89 25.16
N ARG A 783 33.15 -7.07 24.86
CA ARG A 783 34.55 -7.33 25.13
C ARG A 783 35.03 -6.28 26.12
N LYS A 784 35.92 -6.70 27.00
CA LYS A 784 36.57 -5.81 27.96
C LYS A 784 37.83 -5.23 27.35
N PHE A 785 38.09 -3.98 27.62
CA PHE A 785 39.37 -3.37 27.25
C PHE A 785 40.46 -3.93 28.18
N PRO A 786 41.62 -4.44 27.65
CA PRO A 786 42.66 -5.05 28.50
C PRO A 786 43.19 -4.04 29.51
N ARG A 787 43.25 -4.44 30.76
CA ARG A 787 43.78 -3.57 31.80
C ARG A 787 45.23 -3.15 31.56
N SER A 788 46.04 -3.97 30.87
CA SER A 788 47.39 -3.65 30.42
C SER A 788 47.42 -2.41 29.52
N ASP A 789 46.35 -2.18 28.76
CA ASP A 789 46.26 -1.18 27.72
C ASP A 789 45.51 0.08 28.20
N VAL A 790 45.22 0.13 29.53
CA VAL A 790 44.61 1.27 30.20
C VAL A 790 45.56 1.84 31.25
N ALA A 791 45.66 3.15 31.26
CA ALA A 791 46.32 3.87 32.32
C ALA A 791 45.38 4.98 32.86
N VAL A 792 45.20 5.05 34.15
CA VAL A 792 44.30 6.06 34.81
C VAL A 792 45.04 6.71 35.95
N TRP A 793 44.99 8.00 36.04
CA TRP A 793 45.60 8.77 37.13
C TRP A 793 44.65 9.86 37.58
N GLU A 794 44.49 10.01 38.90
CA GLU A 794 43.94 11.21 39.52
C GLU A 794 45.02 12.27 39.62
N VAL A 795 44.70 13.48 39.25
CA VAL A 795 45.64 14.61 39.23
C VAL A 795 45.21 15.65 40.24
N PRO A 796 46.04 15.98 41.23
CA PRO A 796 45.78 17.09 42.11
C PRO A 796 45.63 18.42 41.33
N SER A 797 44.74 19.32 41.78
CA SER A 797 44.54 20.63 41.17
C SER A 797 45.69 21.59 41.49
N ASP A 798 46.91 21.19 41.26
CA ASP A 798 48.14 21.97 41.45
C ASP A 798 48.95 21.95 40.13
N PRO A 799 49.23 23.10 39.54
CA PRO A 799 50.03 23.19 38.31
C PRO A 799 51.46 22.57 38.44
N ALA A 800 51.98 22.47 39.64
CA ALA A 800 53.30 21.88 39.89
C ALA A 800 53.35 20.37 39.57
N VAL A 801 52.21 19.70 39.49
CA VAL A 801 52.14 18.25 39.21
C VAL A 801 52.17 17.92 37.72
N VAL A 802 52.00 18.86 36.81
CA VAL A 802 51.96 18.64 35.37
C VAL A 802 53.22 17.93 34.86
N PRO A 803 54.47 18.33 35.27
CA PRO A 803 55.67 17.60 34.86
C PRO A 803 55.66 16.11 35.28
N SER A 804 55.11 15.80 36.47
CA SER A 804 55.03 14.42 36.93
C SER A 804 53.99 13.59 36.17
N VAL A 805 52.87 14.20 35.77
CA VAL A 805 51.87 13.54 34.95
C VAL A 805 52.45 13.24 33.57
N ARG A 806 53.17 14.19 32.95
CA ARG A 806 53.86 14.03 31.70
C ARG A 806 54.88 12.88 31.78
N ALA A 807 55.70 12.83 32.82
CA ALA A 807 56.69 11.76 33.02
C ALA A 807 56.00 10.37 33.10
N ARG A 808 54.93 10.23 33.87
CA ARG A 808 54.15 8.99 33.94
C ARG A 808 53.54 8.60 32.60
N CYS A 809 53.05 9.59 31.85
CA CYS A 809 52.55 9.35 30.52
C CYS A 809 53.63 8.76 29.60
N ARG A 810 54.79 9.39 29.57
CA ARG A 810 55.93 8.93 28.81
C ARG A 810 56.34 7.52 29.19
N GLU A 811 56.47 7.24 30.47
CA GLU A 811 56.83 5.92 30.96
C GLU A 811 55.83 4.86 30.45
N ARG A 812 54.55 5.15 30.53
CA ARG A 812 53.49 4.24 30.08
C ARG A 812 53.49 4.03 28.55
N LEU A 813 53.78 5.08 27.80
CA LEU A 813 53.89 4.98 26.34
C LEU A 813 55.12 4.14 25.92
N LEU A 814 56.22 4.26 26.66
CA LEU A 814 57.42 3.45 26.42
C LEU A 814 57.14 1.96 26.76
N GLU A 815 56.39 1.67 27.87
CA GLU A 815 55.95 0.31 28.18
C GLU A 815 55.09 -0.29 27.06
N TRP A 816 54.28 0.54 26.36
CA TRP A 816 53.46 0.12 25.24
C TRP A 816 54.17 0.08 23.89
N GLY A 817 55.49 0.48 23.85
CA GLY A 817 56.26 0.52 22.61
C GLY A 817 55.87 1.66 21.69
N LEU A 818 55.27 2.75 22.23
CA LEU A 818 54.75 3.89 21.48
C LEU A 818 55.70 5.12 21.56
N GLU A 819 57.01 4.92 21.38
CA GLU A 819 58.00 5.99 21.45
C GLU A 819 57.73 7.15 20.50
N GLU A 820 57.24 6.83 19.29
CA GLU A 820 56.95 7.82 18.26
C GLU A 820 55.81 8.77 18.66
N ALA A 821 54.79 8.25 19.38
CA ALA A 821 53.69 9.04 19.85
C ALA A 821 54.00 9.86 21.12
N ALA A 822 55.09 9.51 21.82
CA ALA A 822 55.37 10.05 23.16
C ALA A 822 55.48 11.57 23.16
N PHE A 823 56.19 12.19 22.24
CA PHE A 823 56.38 13.64 22.18
C PHE A 823 55.03 14.38 22.02
N ALA A 824 54.23 13.93 21.04
CA ALA A 824 52.94 14.55 20.77
C ALA A 824 51.94 14.38 21.95
N THR A 825 51.91 13.17 22.53
CA THR A 825 51.01 12.86 23.64
C THR A 825 51.42 13.59 24.93
N GLU A 826 52.71 13.71 25.22
CA GLU A 826 53.22 14.51 26.33
C GLU A 826 52.77 15.97 26.25
N LEU A 827 52.88 16.54 25.04
CA LEU A 827 52.42 17.92 24.80
C LEU A 827 50.93 18.05 24.97
N ILE A 828 50.13 17.16 24.37
CA ILE A 828 48.67 17.11 24.50
C ILE A 828 48.28 17.05 25.98
N ILE A 829 48.83 16.12 26.74
CA ILE A 829 48.54 15.95 28.18
C ILE A 829 48.95 17.21 28.95
N SER A 830 50.12 17.77 28.67
CA SER A 830 50.54 19.00 29.35
C SER A 830 49.52 20.15 29.17
N GLU A 831 49.06 20.34 27.95
CA GLU A 831 48.08 21.40 27.65
C GLU A 831 46.70 21.10 28.25
N LEU A 832 46.18 19.86 28.09
CA LEU A 832 44.86 19.48 28.61
C LEU A 832 44.79 19.48 30.13
N VAL A 833 45.84 18.94 30.81
CA VAL A 833 45.89 18.91 32.28
C VAL A 833 46.05 20.33 32.83
N THR A 834 46.89 21.16 32.20
CA THR A 834 47.03 22.58 32.58
C THR A 834 45.70 23.30 32.43
N ASN A 835 44.98 23.07 31.36
CA ASN A 835 43.63 23.68 31.16
C ASN A 835 42.62 23.17 32.20
N ALA A 836 42.59 21.88 32.52
CA ALA A 836 41.74 21.29 33.53
C ALA A 836 42.00 21.89 34.92
N ILE A 837 43.27 22.08 35.29
CA ILE A 837 43.65 22.68 36.58
C ILE A 837 43.32 24.19 36.63
N ARG A 838 43.56 24.91 35.52
CA ARG A 838 43.37 26.37 35.50
C ARG A 838 41.94 26.81 35.31
N TYR A 839 41.17 26.08 34.50
CA TYR A 839 39.83 26.51 34.03
C TYR A 839 38.77 25.50 34.37
N GLY A 840 39.13 24.33 34.83
CA GLY A 840 38.21 23.27 35.27
C GLY A 840 37.94 23.31 36.76
N SER A 841 37.34 22.26 37.26
CA SER A 841 37.07 22.03 38.67
C SER A 841 37.51 20.60 39.09
N PRO A 842 37.93 20.37 40.32
CA PRO A 842 38.24 19.00 40.78
C PRO A 842 36.97 18.14 40.78
N PRO A 843 37.12 16.79 40.60
CA PRO A 843 38.39 16.07 40.46
C PRO A 843 38.92 16.14 39.03
N VAL A 844 40.29 16.21 38.89
CA VAL A 844 40.92 16.16 37.58
C VAL A 844 41.46 14.74 37.39
N GLY A 845 41.13 14.10 36.28
CA GLY A 845 41.59 12.75 35.92
C GLY A 845 42.25 12.71 34.55
N VAL A 846 43.19 11.80 34.38
CA VAL A 846 43.83 11.49 33.09
C VAL A 846 43.63 10.02 32.80
N ARG A 847 43.20 9.67 31.59
CA ARG A 847 43.08 8.30 31.11
C ARG A 847 43.76 8.17 29.77
N LEU A 848 44.59 7.16 29.64
CA LEU A 848 45.19 6.74 28.37
C LEU A 848 44.68 5.37 28.00
N LEU A 849 44.34 5.18 26.75
CA LEU A 849 43.91 3.89 26.17
C LEU A 849 44.77 3.58 24.96
N HIS A 850 45.38 2.39 24.98
CA HIS A 850 46.15 1.84 23.90
C HIS A 850 45.33 0.80 23.13
N GLY A 851 44.67 1.20 22.08
CA GLY A 851 43.94 0.32 21.19
C GLY A 851 44.46 0.48 19.74
N ARG A 852 43.56 0.51 18.78
CA ARG A 852 43.86 0.85 17.37
C ARG A 852 44.39 2.27 17.23
N SER A 853 43.95 3.14 18.09
CA SER A 853 44.48 4.48 18.28
C SER A 853 44.91 4.65 19.75
N LEU A 854 45.85 5.56 19.95
CA LEU A 854 46.13 6.05 21.28
C LEU A 854 45.14 7.15 21.63
N VAL A 855 44.33 6.87 22.65
CA VAL A 855 43.34 7.85 23.15
C VAL A 855 43.88 8.45 24.44
N CYS A 856 43.83 9.77 24.51
CA CYS A 856 44.13 10.51 25.73
C CYS A 856 42.87 11.28 26.16
N GLU A 857 42.42 11.07 27.37
CA GLU A 857 41.29 11.74 27.98
C GLU A 857 41.70 12.49 29.23
N VAL A 858 41.27 13.72 29.36
CA VAL A 858 41.42 14.53 30.59
C VAL A 858 40.07 14.97 31.03
N SER A 859 39.68 14.56 32.24
CA SER A 859 38.40 14.89 32.88
C SER A 859 38.55 15.99 33.91
N ASP A 860 37.56 16.84 34.03
CA ASP A 860 37.41 17.79 35.14
C ASP A 860 35.92 17.98 35.52
N GLY A 861 35.66 18.48 36.76
CA GLY A 861 34.31 18.67 37.28
C GLY A 861 33.56 19.88 36.76
N SER A 862 34.05 20.58 35.74
CA SER A 862 33.43 21.80 35.18
C SER A 862 32.61 21.49 33.94
N GLY A 863 31.37 21.96 33.84
CA GLY A 863 30.55 21.90 32.63
C GLY A 863 30.83 22.99 31.61
N THR A 864 31.91 23.80 31.78
CA THR A 864 32.17 24.91 30.88
C THR A 864 32.79 24.45 29.56
N SER A 865 32.21 24.86 28.41
CA SER A 865 32.69 24.50 27.09
C SER A 865 34.09 25.08 26.81
N PRO A 866 35.08 24.27 26.39
CA PRO A 866 36.36 24.77 25.94
C PRO A 866 36.18 25.50 24.61
N ARG A 867 36.83 26.69 24.45
CA ARG A 867 36.80 27.44 23.19
C ARG A 867 38.21 27.56 22.62
N VAL A 868 38.37 27.10 21.38
CA VAL A 868 39.61 27.42 20.62
C VAL A 868 39.64 28.90 20.35
N ARG A 869 40.68 29.58 20.86
CA ARG A 869 40.93 30.99 20.53
C ARG A 869 42.17 31.07 19.60
N ARG A 870 42.07 31.83 18.53
CA ARG A 870 43.27 32.24 17.78
C ARG A 870 44.02 33.26 18.70
N ALA A 871 45.07 32.79 19.34
CA ALA A 871 45.95 33.71 20.10
C ALA A 871 46.84 34.47 19.11
N ALA A 872 46.96 35.78 19.30
CA ALA A 872 47.91 36.59 18.57
C ALA A 872 49.34 36.11 18.88
N THR A 873 50.30 36.37 18.00
CA THR A 873 51.71 35.95 18.14
C THR A 873 52.37 36.44 19.43
N THR A 874 51.79 37.43 20.10
CA THR A 874 52.25 38.07 21.34
C THR A 874 51.58 37.55 22.61
N ASP A 875 50.54 36.69 22.55
CA ASP A 875 49.83 36.18 23.73
C ASP A 875 50.55 34.97 24.31
N GLU A 876 50.90 35.04 25.59
CA GLU A 876 51.49 33.92 26.36
C GLU A 876 50.47 32.86 26.76
N GLY A 877 49.17 33.04 26.45
CA GLY A 877 48.07 32.13 26.79
C GLY A 877 47.09 31.94 25.64
N GLY A 878 46.47 30.75 25.51
CA GLY A 878 45.38 30.51 24.56
C GLY A 878 45.80 29.62 23.34
N ARG A 879 47.02 29.17 23.28
CA ARG A 879 47.51 28.28 22.18
C ARG A 879 47.32 26.79 22.49
N GLY A 880 46.96 26.42 23.72
CA GLY A 880 46.95 25.04 24.16
C GLY A 880 46.00 24.11 23.36
N LEU A 881 44.75 24.50 23.16
CA LEU A 881 43.80 23.71 22.35
C LEU A 881 44.12 23.72 20.87
N PHE A 882 44.76 24.76 20.36
CA PHE A 882 45.29 24.82 18.98
C PHE A 882 46.39 23.80 18.78
N LEU A 883 47.33 23.69 19.73
CA LEU A 883 48.39 22.68 19.70
C LEU A 883 47.80 21.26 19.80
N VAL A 884 46.83 21.06 20.68
CA VAL A 884 46.11 19.78 20.77
C VAL A 884 45.49 19.39 19.44
N ALA A 885 44.81 20.33 18.78
CA ALA A 885 44.18 20.10 17.46
C ALA A 885 45.21 19.82 16.34
N GLN A 886 46.43 20.28 16.49
CA GLN A 886 47.50 20.07 15.53
C GLN A 886 48.18 18.69 15.67
N PHE A 887 48.26 18.17 16.88
CA PHE A 887 48.92 16.89 17.18
C PHE A 887 47.96 15.69 17.31
N ALA A 888 46.65 15.91 17.47
CA ALA A 888 45.64 14.89 17.45
C ALA A 888 44.97 14.80 16.06
N GLN A 889 44.75 13.62 15.57
CA GLN A 889 43.94 13.40 14.35
C GLN A 889 42.43 13.70 14.58
N ARG A 890 41.97 13.42 15.81
CA ARG A 890 40.65 13.78 16.26
C ARG A 890 40.69 14.25 17.69
N TRP A 891 39.89 15.20 18.05
CA TRP A 891 39.71 15.65 19.42
C TRP A 891 38.29 16.17 19.64
N GLY A 892 37.84 16.19 20.87
CA GLY A 892 36.53 16.68 21.20
C GLY A 892 36.30 16.84 22.69
N THR A 893 35.09 17.19 23.06
CA THR A 893 34.67 17.33 24.44
C THR A 893 33.39 16.54 24.68
N ARG A 894 33.41 15.68 25.66
CA ARG A 894 32.24 14.95 26.15
C ARG A 894 31.80 15.53 27.50
N TYR A 895 30.49 15.81 27.61
CA TYR A 895 29.91 16.23 28.88
C TYR A 895 29.36 15.00 29.62
N THR A 896 29.55 14.98 30.93
CA THR A 896 29.09 13.95 31.84
C THR A 896 28.33 14.59 32.99
N SER A 897 27.58 13.79 33.75
CA SER A 897 26.89 14.26 34.99
C SER A 897 27.84 14.84 36.02
N HIS A 898 29.14 14.59 35.94
CA HIS A 898 30.18 15.00 36.91
C HIS A 898 31.14 16.06 36.37
N GLY A 899 30.93 16.56 35.14
CA GLY A 899 31.77 17.55 34.50
C GLY A 899 31.99 17.29 33.02
N LYS A 900 33.20 17.47 32.51
CA LYS A 900 33.54 17.22 31.12
C LYS A 900 34.81 16.39 30.97
N VAL A 901 34.92 15.73 29.84
CA VAL A 901 36.10 15.00 29.39
C VAL A 901 36.55 15.59 28.06
N ILE A 902 37.78 16.08 27.96
CA ILE A 902 38.42 16.43 26.71
C ILE A 902 39.21 15.22 26.28
N TRP A 903 38.91 14.71 25.10
CA TRP A 903 39.57 13.54 24.53
C TRP A 903 40.32 13.88 23.24
N THR A 904 41.36 13.11 22.97
CA THR A 904 42.15 13.15 21.72
C THR A 904 42.44 11.74 21.26
N GLU A 905 42.51 11.56 19.96
CA GLU A 905 42.82 10.30 19.29
C GLU A 905 44.04 10.51 18.36
N GLN A 906 45.02 9.65 18.50
CA GLN A 906 46.21 9.59 17.67
C GLN A 906 46.26 8.20 17.03
N PHE A 907 46.19 8.13 15.70
CA PHE A 907 46.24 6.85 15.00
C PHE A 907 47.66 6.28 15.07
N LEU A 908 47.77 5.03 15.51
CA LEU A 908 49.01 4.31 15.58
C LEU A 908 49.30 3.76 14.19
N GLN A 909 50.47 4.09 13.63
CA GLN A 909 50.88 3.61 12.32
C GLN A 909 51.26 2.14 12.42
N ASP A 910 50.47 1.22 11.90
CA ASP A 910 50.98 -0.10 11.51
C ASP A 910 51.92 0.05 10.30
N GLY A 911 53.13 -0.42 10.43
CA GLY A 911 54.27 -0.17 9.55
C GLY A 911 54.17 -0.63 8.10
N ALA A 912 53.13 -0.27 7.36
CA ALA A 912 53.02 -0.48 5.91
C ALA A 912 51.93 0.37 5.22
N SER A 913 51.87 1.67 5.44
CA SER A 913 51.23 2.59 4.48
C SER A 913 51.46 4.06 4.83
N ALA A 914 52.71 4.46 4.83
CA ALA A 914 53.11 5.86 4.92
C ALA A 914 53.13 6.46 3.50
N ALA A 915 51.99 6.81 2.94
CA ALA A 915 51.86 7.80 1.87
C ALA A 915 50.40 7.97 1.43
N SER A 916 49.60 8.70 2.14
CA SER A 916 48.47 9.49 1.61
C SER A 916 47.64 10.01 2.77
N GLY A 917 47.79 11.27 3.14
CA GLY A 917 46.82 11.89 4.05
C GLY A 917 47.31 13.03 4.91
N LEU A 918 48.52 13.53 4.72
CA LEU A 918 48.86 14.85 5.21
C LEU A 918 48.24 15.85 4.22
N VAL A 919 47.11 16.40 4.53
CA VAL A 919 46.64 17.63 3.88
C VAL A 919 47.65 18.69 4.23
N PRO A 920 48.30 19.32 3.27
CA PRO A 920 49.27 20.36 3.55
C PRO A 920 48.62 21.46 4.36
N VAL A 921 49.28 21.95 5.41
CA VAL A 921 48.82 23.05 6.28
C VAL A 921 48.39 24.27 5.48
N ASP A 922 48.97 24.49 4.29
CA ASP A 922 48.57 25.54 3.35
C ASP A 922 47.16 25.43 2.83
N PHE A 923 46.60 24.21 2.68
CA PHE A 923 45.23 24.00 2.23
C PHE A 923 44.16 24.36 3.31
N LEU A 924 44.50 24.23 4.59
CA LEU A 924 43.66 24.63 5.70
C LEU A 924 43.73 26.16 5.98
N LEU A 925 44.79 26.80 5.60
CA LEU A 925 44.97 28.25 5.75
C LEU A 925 44.24 29.01 4.65
N ASP A 926 44.19 28.50 3.43
CA ASP A 926 43.42 29.09 2.30
C ASP A 926 41.90 29.10 2.49
N GLN A 927 41.34 28.21 3.30
CA GLN A 927 39.90 28.21 3.62
C GLN A 927 39.45 29.31 4.58
N PHE A 928 40.40 30.04 5.17
CA PHE A 928 40.12 31.12 6.13
C PHE A 928 40.53 32.52 5.66
N ASP A 929 41.02 32.66 4.42
CA ASP A 929 41.52 33.92 3.87
C ASP A 929 40.55 34.63 2.88
N GLU A 930 39.28 34.19 2.76
CA GLU A 930 38.28 35.01 2.06
C GLU A 930 37.67 36.08 3.00
N PRO A 931 37.92 37.34 2.71
CA PRO A 931 37.26 38.43 3.41
C PRO A 931 35.87 38.60 2.84
N GLY A 932 34.90 38.53 3.69
CA GLY A 932 33.53 38.99 3.67
C GLY A 932 32.87 39.45 2.38
N LEU A 933 31.72 38.86 2.12
CA LEU A 933 30.52 39.58 1.64
C LEU A 933 29.33 39.16 2.50
#